data_8fce01e9a41741e763e238f2f71b9e6a
#
_entry.id   8fce01e9a41741e763e238f2f71b9e6a
#
_cell.length_a   1.000
_cell.length_b   1.000
_cell.length_c   1.000
_cell.angle_alpha   90.00
_cell.angle_beta   90.00
_cell.angle_gamma   90.00
#
_symmetry.space_group_name_H-M   'P 1'
#
loop_
_entity.id
_entity.type
_entity.pdbx_description
1 polymer ?
#
loop_
_entity_poly.entity_id
_entity_poly.type
_entity_poly.pdbx_seq_one_letter_code
_entity_poly.pdbx_strand_id
1 'polypeptide(L)'
;MKKFRLFAIVMLLPLLGVAQNITVKGKLKDAKSGEVIPYANVALCRTTDTLFMRGSTTDFDGNFSIKDVAAKKYLLTITYVGYEKIIRPVEVKGNLDLGTIELKPGSIMLDAVQIVAEKPVFSMDGEKNIYNTSDDPSIQTGTASDALQNAPGIEIDADGNITLRGTQSVDVWINDRPSHMDGEALKQYIKMLPANGIERIEVISNPSARYGGGTPVVNIITTQKVQRNEFVSLGLNGTTRPDQGIWMSEMKPWVSYVFANEKFNFNIYANFGYDRSNSEYTGSSVMLDESGDTSRIDNYRSTSDRKAIESYIGGHLNYTVDDKNSMGAWYGAYPRWGSNYEWGRSERIELLTNAGNYTYEGTESTPMVAKPNGGGYFGGWYEHKFDKETGHKLNINVNGNGYSSRAYTHHDRFYEFFPENNIDREVDNLWKNFNMSLQADYTLPFGKQDTVTKRFANELQAGLGYNRENSRAWSLSQWTAMGYLAGRTDRMNSDNQQHNDNFSAYATYQRRLGNLTAKLGLRGNMDSQHLIYYDAPEYSMDSTFFNLTPSLHLSYATKSMHNFSFSYTRRITQPGLTQLTLYQEYQFDNFGSRGNPDLRPTYNQKIELQWDKYFMKFGSVGAQLYYSGNTDQISNLSNVTYSTFYGHVVSYTMPMNIGNSWSTGLDLNITYRPSAFLNIRFNGSLRYDNEDFEFNDRDFKNSNWSYKFRINAWAKLWKNYQFFVNAHYGSPTKSIFTITDARKGVDVGMNADFFDRKMTVNLNIHDIFNINVWHTENTNPFYNSVSNWKPMSRYITLGITFRFGKMELAGMAQENGSGNTESGPGGML
;
A
#
# COMPACT_ATOMS: atom_id res chain seq x y z
N MET A 1 26.92 28.77 -18.66
CA MET A 1 25.67 29.43 -19.10
C MET A 1 25.40 29.44 -20.62
N LYS A 2 26.38 29.37 -21.51
CA LYS A 2 26.14 29.31 -22.99
C LYS A 2 25.63 27.94 -23.49
N LYS A 3 25.97 26.83 -22.84
CA LYS A 3 25.51 25.47 -23.23
C LYS A 3 24.08 25.17 -22.81
N PHE A 4 23.53 25.87 -21.82
CA PHE A 4 22.13 25.72 -21.35
C PHE A 4 21.12 26.44 -22.27
N ARG A 5 21.57 27.51 -22.96
CA ARG A 5 20.73 28.23 -23.94
C ARG A 5 20.54 27.45 -25.24
N LEU A 6 21.48 26.60 -25.62
CA LEU A 6 21.39 25.78 -26.83
C LEU A 6 20.44 24.59 -26.62
N PHE A 7 20.35 24.03 -25.40
CA PHE A 7 19.43 22.96 -25.05
C PHE A 7 17.96 23.45 -24.99
N ALA A 8 17.73 24.67 -24.55
CA ALA A 8 16.41 25.30 -24.52
C ALA A 8 15.88 25.65 -25.92
N ILE A 9 16.75 25.89 -26.90
CA ILE A 9 16.37 26.22 -28.29
C ILE A 9 16.03 24.94 -29.08
N VAL A 10 16.66 23.81 -28.80
CA VAL A 10 16.35 22.53 -29.45
C VAL A 10 15.04 21.92 -28.98
N MET A 11 14.55 22.31 -27.79
CA MET A 11 13.24 21.87 -27.24
C MET A 11 12.02 22.65 -27.79
N LEU A 12 12.25 23.72 -28.56
CA LEU A 12 11.18 24.61 -29.07
C LEU A 12 10.86 24.43 -30.56
N LEU A 13 11.39 23.42 -31.23
CA LEU A 13 11.30 23.26 -32.68
C LEU A 13 10.27 22.27 -33.26
N PRO A 14 9.28 21.71 -32.55
CA PRO A 14 8.18 21.04 -33.24
C PRO A 14 6.82 21.74 -33.05
N LEU A 15 6.72 23.04 -33.24
CA LEU A 15 5.46 23.78 -33.06
C LEU A 15 4.84 24.34 -34.37
N LEU A 16 5.08 23.72 -35.52
CA LEU A 16 4.42 24.09 -36.76
C LEU A 16 3.88 22.87 -37.55
N GLY A 17 3.05 22.05 -36.88
CA GLY A 17 2.14 21.16 -37.59
C GLY A 17 0.72 21.77 -37.57
N VAL A 18 0.35 22.48 -38.58
CA VAL A 18 -1.05 22.93 -38.80
C VAL A 18 -1.90 21.68 -39.02
N ALA A 19 -2.50 21.13 -37.95
CA ALA A 19 -3.54 20.13 -38.09
C ALA A 19 -4.75 20.80 -38.74
N GLN A 20 -5.06 20.45 -39.97
CA GLN A 20 -6.35 20.83 -40.58
C GLN A 20 -7.46 20.15 -39.79
N ASN A 21 -8.21 20.90 -39.01
CA ASN A 21 -9.36 20.45 -38.25
C ASN A 21 -10.53 20.21 -39.26
N ILE A 22 -10.58 19.01 -39.87
CA ILE A 22 -11.66 18.63 -40.77
C ILE A 22 -12.84 18.14 -39.93
N THR A 23 -14.02 18.65 -40.26
CA THR A 23 -15.29 18.28 -39.62
C THR A 23 -16.20 17.57 -40.58
N VAL A 24 -16.76 16.43 -40.20
CA VAL A 24 -17.81 15.70 -40.91
C VAL A 24 -19.12 15.91 -40.14
N LYS A 25 -20.13 16.44 -40.81
CA LYS A 25 -21.43 16.74 -40.23
C LYS A 25 -22.58 16.20 -41.11
N GLY A 26 -23.75 16.10 -40.51
CA GLY A 26 -24.97 15.68 -41.19
C GLY A 26 -26.17 15.63 -40.24
N LYS A 27 -27.32 15.19 -40.74
CA LYS A 27 -28.57 15.09 -39.99
C LYS A 27 -29.24 13.74 -40.22
N LEU A 28 -29.80 13.14 -39.15
CA LEU A 28 -30.53 11.87 -39.26
C LEU A 28 -32.03 12.09 -39.12
N LYS A 29 -32.80 11.41 -39.98
CA LYS A 29 -34.26 11.38 -39.98
C LYS A 29 -34.78 9.96 -40.16
N ASP A 30 -35.95 9.71 -39.59
CA ASP A 30 -36.72 8.50 -39.89
C ASP A 30 -37.25 8.52 -41.33
N ALA A 31 -37.00 7.46 -42.10
CA ALA A 31 -37.39 7.36 -43.48
C ALA A 31 -38.91 7.27 -43.71
N LYS A 32 -39.69 6.90 -42.65
CA LYS A 32 -41.15 6.69 -42.76
C LYS A 32 -41.93 7.87 -42.18
N SER A 33 -41.50 8.38 -40.99
CA SER A 33 -42.21 9.49 -40.33
C SER A 33 -41.65 10.86 -40.69
N GLY A 34 -40.40 10.96 -41.21
CA GLY A 34 -39.70 12.21 -41.45
C GLY A 34 -39.20 12.92 -40.16
N GLU A 35 -39.47 12.36 -39.01
CA GLU A 35 -39.02 12.90 -37.72
C GLU A 35 -37.49 12.81 -37.54
N VAL A 36 -36.93 13.73 -36.80
CA VAL A 36 -35.48 13.71 -36.48
C VAL A 36 -35.15 12.59 -35.50
N ILE A 37 -33.99 11.98 -35.65
CA ILE A 37 -33.53 10.89 -34.79
C ILE A 37 -32.45 11.43 -33.86
N PRO A 38 -32.77 11.72 -32.57
CA PRO A 38 -31.80 12.14 -31.57
C PRO A 38 -31.03 10.96 -31.01
N TYR A 39 -29.80 11.21 -30.52
CA TYR A 39 -28.94 10.26 -29.82
C TYR A 39 -28.54 9.00 -30.62
N ALA A 40 -28.66 8.99 -31.94
CA ALA A 40 -28.13 7.93 -32.76
C ALA A 40 -26.60 7.98 -32.83
N ASN A 41 -25.96 6.83 -32.81
CA ASN A 41 -24.50 6.74 -32.91
C ASN A 41 -24.07 6.86 -34.38
N VAL A 42 -23.15 7.78 -34.67
CA VAL A 42 -22.52 7.98 -35.94
C VAL A 42 -21.00 7.82 -35.79
N ALA A 43 -20.42 6.85 -36.48
CA ALA A 43 -19.01 6.51 -36.38
C ALA A 43 -18.34 6.50 -37.75
N LEU A 44 -17.10 6.95 -37.81
CA LEU A 44 -16.19 6.75 -38.93
C LEU A 44 -15.22 5.60 -38.55
N CYS A 45 -15.32 4.52 -39.32
CA CYS A 45 -14.52 3.33 -39.11
C CYS A 45 -13.47 3.17 -40.22
N ARG A 46 -12.41 2.42 -39.97
CA ARG A 46 -11.39 2.11 -40.95
C ARG A 46 -11.97 1.19 -42.01
N THR A 47 -11.56 1.37 -43.27
CA THR A 47 -12.09 0.60 -44.40
C THR A 47 -11.59 -0.84 -44.45
N THR A 48 -10.48 -1.16 -43.77
CA THR A 48 -9.84 -2.48 -43.84
C THR A 48 -10.33 -3.47 -42.76
N ASP A 49 -10.73 -2.96 -41.61
CA ASP A 49 -11.04 -3.79 -40.40
C ASP A 49 -12.24 -3.27 -39.62
N THR A 50 -12.99 -2.32 -40.16
CA THR A 50 -14.13 -1.66 -39.46
C THR A 50 -13.82 -1.07 -38.08
N LEU A 51 -12.53 -0.90 -37.74
CA LEU A 51 -12.13 -0.35 -36.46
C LEU A 51 -12.62 1.11 -36.31
N PHE A 52 -13.24 1.40 -35.16
CA PHE A 52 -13.69 2.74 -34.79
C PHE A 52 -12.52 3.74 -34.80
N MET A 53 -12.67 4.83 -35.52
CA MET A 53 -11.65 5.89 -35.61
C MET A 53 -12.11 7.19 -34.95
N ARG A 54 -13.32 7.64 -35.26
CA ARG A 54 -13.95 8.85 -34.70
C ARG A 54 -15.48 8.68 -34.75
N GLY A 55 -16.20 9.38 -33.89
CA GLY A 55 -17.65 9.33 -33.86
C GLY A 55 -18.27 10.47 -33.08
N SER A 56 -19.58 10.59 -33.18
CA SER A 56 -20.44 11.50 -32.46
C SER A 56 -21.82 10.90 -32.34
N THR A 57 -22.62 11.39 -31.38
CA THR A 57 -24.05 11.10 -31.33
C THR A 57 -24.83 12.27 -31.96
N THR A 58 -26.02 12.01 -32.48
CA THR A 58 -26.92 13.09 -32.91
C THR A 58 -27.44 13.89 -31.70
N ASP A 59 -27.60 15.18 -31.88
CA ASP A 59 -28.25 16.08 -30.92
C ASP A 59 -29.80 15.92 -30.96
N PHE A 60 -30.49 16.76 -30.16
CA PHE A 60 -31.97 16.76 -30.10
C PHE A 60 -32.68 17.03 -31.43
N ASP A 61 -32.01 17.76 -32.33
CA ASP A 61 -32.49 18.09 -33.67
C ASP A 61 -32.03 17.08 -34.73
N GLY A 62 -31.41 15.99 -34.31
CA GLY A 62 -30.91 14.94 -35.18
C GLY A 62 -29.61 15.26 -35.92
N ASN A 63 -28.91 16.38 -35.59
CA ASN A 63 -27.66 16.74 -36.23
C ASN A 63 -26.48 16.07 -35.54
N PHE A 64 -25.44 15.71 -36.30
CA PHE A 64 -24.18 15.24 -35.77
C PHE A 64 -22.99 16.01 -36.34
N SER A 65 -21.90 16.07 -35.57
CA SER A 65 -20.66 16.73 -35.96
C SER A 65 -19.46 15.98 -35.43
N ILE A 66 -18.68 15.38 -36.29
CA ILE A 66 -17.45 14.64 -35.96
C ILE A 66 -16.27 15.54 -36.28
N LYS A 67 -15.56 16.04 -35.29
CA LYS A 67 -14.42 16.96 -35.41
C LYS A 67 -13.09 16.20 -35.47
N ASP A 68 -12.05 16.87 -35.93
CA ASP A 68 -10.65 16.39 -35.95
C ASP A 68 -10.49 15.10 -36.76
N VAL A 69 -11.18 15.03 -37.91
CA VAL A 69 -11.12 13.90 -38.81
C VAL A 69 -9.95 14.07 -39.80
N ALA A 70 -9.12 13.04 -39.94
CA ALA A 70 -8.04 13.09 -40.93
C ALA A 70 -8.57 12.88 -42.37
N ALA A 71 -7.93 13.49 -43.37
CA ALA A 71 -8.27 13.32 -44.78
C ALA A 71 -7.94 11.88 -45.24
N LYS A 72 -8.94 11.00 -45.23
CA LYS A 72 -8.84 9.56 -45.60
C LYS A 72 -10.18 9.01 -46.04
N LYS A 73 -10.16 7.75 -46.52
CA LYS A 73 -11.38 6.97 -46.74
C LYS A 73 -11.81 6.29 -45.46
N TYR A 74 -13.09 6.34 -45.15
CA TYR A 74 -13.71 5.73 -43.97
C TYR A 74 -14.94 4.92 -44.37
N LEU A 75 -15.38 4.03 -43.49
CA LEU A 75 -16.72 3.47 -43.47
C LEU A 75 -17.56 4.26 -42.47
N LEU A 76 -18.55 5.00 -42.95
CA LEU A 76 -19.54 5.63 -42.09
C LEU A 76 -20.49 4.55 -41.59
N THR A 77 -20.55 4.40 -40.28
CA THR A 77 -21.47 3.46 -39.63
C THR A 77 -22.46 4.25 -38.78
N ILE A 78 -23.74 4.03 -38.98
CA ILE A 78 -24.81 4.65 -38.22
C ILE A 78 -25.66 3.57 -37.60
N THR A 79 -25.89 3.67 -36.25
CA THR A 79 -26.69 2.72 -35.51
C THR A 79 -27.65 3.44 -34.57
N TYR A 80 -28.91 2.98 -34.57
CA TYR A 80 -29.94 3.42 -33.64
C TYR A 80 -30.90 2.28 -33.33
N VAL A 81 -31.40 2.21 -32.11
CA VAL A 81 -32.28 1.13 -31.66
C VAL A 81 -33.59 1.17 -32.46
N GLY A 82 -34.00 0.06 -33.06
CA GLY A 82 -35.21 -0.02 -33.87
C GLY A 82 -35.06 0.37 -35.36
N TYR A 83 -33.81 0.61 -35.82
CA TYR A 83 -33.52 0.99 -37.20
C TYR A 83 -32.46 0.08 -37.83
N GLU A 84 -32.51 -0.02 -39.17
CA GLU A 84 -31.51 -0.74 -39.95
C GLU A 84 -30.14 -0.03 -39.82
N LYS A 85 -29.08 -0.80 -39.50
CA LYS A 85 -27.70 -0.29 -39.46
C LYS A 85 -27.26 0.16 -40.85
N ILE A 86 -26.78 1.39 -41.01
CA ILE A 86 -26.17 1.90 -42.22
C ILE A 86 -24.67 1.74 -42.17
N ILE A 87 -24.07 1.11 -43.18
CA ILE A 87 -22.63 1.08 -43.41
C ILE A 87 -22.37 1.51 -44.83
N ARG A 88 -21.64 2.62 -45.04
CA ARG A 88 -21.28 3.10 -46.37
C ARG A 88 -19.89 3.72 -46.40
N PRO A 89 -19.14 3.57 -47.51
CA PRO A 89 -17.86 4.22 -47.68
C PRO A 89 -18.02 5.74 -47.81
N VAL A 90 -17.12 6.50 -47.16
CA VAL A 90 -17.05 7.95 -47.22
C VAL A 90 -15.60 8.39 -47.41
N GLU A 91 -15.34 9.27 -48.37
CA GLU A 91 -14.02 9.85 -48.60
C GLU A 91 -13.99 11.29 -48.05
N VAL A 92 -13.15 11.51 -47.04
CA VAL A 92 -12.98 12.82 -46.38
C VAL A 92 -11.72 13.48 -46.94
N LYS A 93 -11.89 14.56 -47.68
CA LYS A 93 -10.79 15.37 -48.27
C LYS A 93 -10.69 16.76 -47.62
N GLY A 94 -11.75 17.22 -46.97
CA GLY A 94 -11.91 18.49 -46.27
C GLY A 94 -13.21 18.47 -45.48
N ASN A 95 -13.65 19.60 -44.96
CA ASN A 95 -14.96 19.68 -44.30
C ASN A 95 -16.05 19.08 -45.18
N LEU A 96 -16.80 18.10 -44.65
CA LEU A 96 -17.76 17.30 -45.39
C LEU A 96 -19.12 17.38 -44.69
N ASP A 97 -20.11 17.84 -45.46
CA ASP A 97 -21.51 17.79 -45.05
C ASP A 97 -22.18 16.61 -45.77
N LEU A 98 -22.65 15.64 -44.99
CA LEU A 98 -23.30 14.43 -45.54
C LEU A 98 -24.79 14.64 -45.81
N GLY A 99 -25.32 15.86 -45.52
CA GLY A 99 -26.72 16.19 -45.64
C GLY A 99 -27.63 15.41 -44.72
N THR A 100 -28.88 15.24 -45.12
CA THR A 100 -29.83 14.42 -44.37
C THR A 100 -29.73 12.96 -44.77
N ILE A 101 -29.54 12.08 -43.79
CA ILE A 101 -29.45 10.62 -43.97
C ILE A 101 -30.71 10.03 -43.34
N GLU A 102 -31.46 9.27 -44.11
CA GLU A 102 -32.70 8.62 -43.68
C GLU A 102 -32.41 7.20 -43.20
N LEU A 103 -32.82 6.90 -41.95
CA LEU A 103 -32.79 5.56 -41.39
C LEU A 103 -34.14 4.88 -41.59
N LYS A 104 -34.11 3.65 -42.06
CA LYS A 104 -35.30 2.82 -42.23
C LYS A 104 -35.58 2.10 -40.91
N PRO A 105 -36.84 2.12 -40.38
CA PRO A 105 -37.23 1.24 -39.28
C PRO A 105 -36.96 -0.22 -39.64
N GLY A 106 -36.16 -0.90 -38.86
CA GLY A 106 -35.84 -2.33 -38.99
C GLY A 106 -36.76 -3.16 -38.12
N SER A 107 -37.36 -4.22 -38.67
CA SER A 107 -38.00 -5.24 -37.84
C SER A 107 -36.93 -6.11 -37.18
N ILE A 108 -36.48 -5.70 -36.02
CA ILE A 108 -35.63 -6.56 -35.20
C ILE A 108 -36.57 -7.59 -34.56
N MET A 109 -36.49 -8.88 -34.97
CA MET A 109 -36.91 -9.97 -34.09
C MET A 109 -36.15 -9.81 -32.79
N LEU A 110 -36.85 -9.56 -31.72
CA LEU A 110 -36.33 -9.56 -30.34
C LEU A 110 -35.92 -10.99 -30.02
N ASP A 111 -34.75 -11.40 -30.45
CA ASP A 111 -33.97 -12.31 -29.59
C ASP A 111 -33.75 -11.53 -28.30
N ALA A 112 -34.12 -12.18 -27.21
CA ALA A 112 -34.23 -11.60 -25.88
C ALA A 112 -33.22 -10.46 -25.66
N VAL A 113 -33.68 -9.22 -25.59
CA VAL A 113 -32.89 -8.09 -25.14
C VAL A 113 -32.51 -8.42 -23.70
N GLN A 114 -31.38 -9.01 -23.55
CA GLN A 114 -30.73 -9.07 -22.25
C GLN A 114 -30.40 -7.60 -21.94
N ILE A 115 -31.24 -6.94 -21.16
CA ILE A 115 -30.95 -5.65 -20.57
C ILE A 115 -29.80 -5.96 -19.61
N VAL A 116 -28.59 -5.91 -20.13
CA VAL A 116 -27.39 -5.80 -19.29
C VAL A 116 -27.48 -4.39 -18.74
N ALA A 117 -28.09 -4.25 -17.59
CA ALA A 117 -28.02 -3.00 -16.84
C ALA A 117 -26.54 -2.74 -16.61
N GLU A 118 -26.04 -1.66 -17.18
CA GLU A 118 -24.65 -1.23 -16.97
C GLU A 118 -24.44 -1.15 -15.47
N LYS A 119 -23.49 -1.94 -14.96
CA LYS A 119 -23.10 -1.85 -13.55
C LYS A 119 -22.53 -0.44 -13.35
N PRO A 120 -22.91 0.25 -12.27
CA PRO A 120 -22.30 1.55 -12.00
C PRO A 120 -20.79 1.38 -11.82
N VAL A 121 -19.99 2.28 -12.40
CA VAL A 121 -18.52 2.28 -12.26
C VAL A 121 -18.08 2.25 -10.80
N PHE A 122 -18.86 2.88 -9.92
CA PHE A 122 -18.65 2.83 -8.48
C PHE A 122 -19.90 2.33 -7.78
N SER A 123 -19.73 1.42 -6.85
CA SER A 123 -20.79 0.85 -6.03
C SER A 123 -20.29 0.51 -4.62
N MET A 124 -21.20 0.18 -3.72
CA MET A 124 -20.89 -0.26 -2.37
C MET A 124 -21.64 -1.57 -2.07
N ASP A 125 -20.98 -2.46 -1.33
CA ASP A 125 -21.60 -3.69 -0.87
C ASP A 125 -21.06 -4.07 0.52
N GLY A 126 -21.85 -3.82 1.56
CA GLY A 126 -21.45 -4.01 2.94
C GLY A 126 -20.27 -3.10 3.30
N GLU A 127 -19.13 -3.69 3.62
CA GLU A 127 -17.89 -2.99 3.98
C GLU A 127 -17.01 -2.58 2.76
N LYS A 128 -17.43 -3.00 1.54
CA LYS A 128 -16.61 -2.88 0.33
C LYS A 128 -17.04 -1.66 -0.49
N ASN A 129 -16.12 -0.72 -0.70
CA ASN A 129 -16.24 0.27 -1.76
C ASN A 129 -15.70 -0.34 -3.05
N ILE A 130 -16.55 -0.47 -4.06
CA ILE A 130 -16.26 -1.21 -5.29
C ILE A 130 -16.07 -0.24 -6.44
N TYR A 131 -14.95 -0.37 -7.12
CA TYR A 131 -14.67 0.27 -8.39
C TYR A 131 -14.69 -0.80 -9.48
N ASN A 132 -15.72 -0.79 -10.34
CA ASN A 132 -15.89 -1.69 -11.48
C ASN A 132 -15.03 -1.20 -12.64
N THR A 133 -13.84 -1.75 -12.76
CA THR A 133 -12.85 -1.35 -13.78
C THR A 133 -13.26 -1.74 -15.18
N SER A 134 -13.99 -2.85 -15.36
CA SER A 134 -14.55 -3.29 -16.65
C SER A 134 -15.50 -2.27 -17.25
N ASP A 135 -16.17 -1.48 -16.42
CA ASP A 135 -17.18 -0.51 -16.84
C ASP A 135 -16.62 0.92 -16.94
N ASP A 136 -15.29 1.11 -16.73
CA ASP A 136 -14.60 2.38 -16.93
C ASP A 136 -13.75 2.40 -18.21
N PRO A 137 -14.22 3.04 -19.29
CA PRO A 137 -13.48 3.09 -20.55
C PRO A 137 -12.14 3.84 -20.44
N SER A 138 -11.97 4.68 -19.42
CA SER A 138 -10.78 5.54 -19.29
C SER A 138 -9.50 4.79 -18.96
N ILE A 139 -9.63 3.57 -18.39
CA ILE A 139 -8.48 2.78 -17.93
C ILE A 139 -8.19 1.54 -18.77
N GLN A 140 -9.02 1.22 -19.77
CA GLN A 140 -8.94 -0.04 -20.53
C GLN A 140 -7.59 -0.30 -21.20
N THR A 141 -6.79 0.72 -21.44
CA THR A 141 -5.45 0.62 -22.03
C THR A 141 -4.33 0.79 -20.98
N GLY A 142 -4.67 0.90 -19.69
CA GLY A 142 -3.74 1.11 -18.57
C GLY A 142 -3.25 -0.18 -17.94
N THR A 143 -2.62 -0.02 -16.78
CA THR A 143 -2.17 -1.10 -15.89
C THR A 143 -3.04 -1.16 -14.62
N ALA A 144 -2.85 -2.17 -13.77
CA ALA A 144 -3.50 -2.20 -12.47
C ALA A 144 -3.11 -1.01 -11.59
N SER A 145 -1.91 -0.46 -11.77
CA SER A 145 -1.50 0.78 -11.11
C SER A 145 -2.41 1.95 -11.49
N ASP A 146 -2.73 2.08 -12.78
CA ASP A 146 -3.65 3.12 -13.27
C ASP A 146 -5.08 2.90 -12.73
N ALA A 147 -5.51 1.64 -12.68
CA ALA A 147 -6.81 1.27 -12.11
C ALA A 147 -6.89 1.57 -10.61
N LEU A 148 -5.87 1.20 -9.85
CA LEU A 148 -5.78 1.48 -8.41
C LEU A 148 -5.79 2.98 -8.12
N GLN A 149 -5.09 3.77 -8.93
CA GLN A 149 -5.14 5.23 -8.83
C GLN A 149 -6.54 5.80 -9.05
N ASN A 150 -7.44 5.08 -9.70
CA ASN A 150 -8.81 5.46 -9.89
C ASN A 150 -9.75 4.93 -8.79
N ALA A 151 -9.31 3.96 -8.00
CA ALA A 151 -10.09 3.42 -6.89
C ALA A 151 -10.27 4.46 -5.76
N PRO A 152 -11.46 4.52 -5.13
CA PRO A 152 -11.76 5.50 -4.10
C PRO A 152 -10.82 5.44 -2.91
N GLY A 153 -10.20 6.57 -2.56
CA GLY A 153 -9.33 6.68 -1.40
C GLY A 153 -7.98 6.00 -1.53
N ILE A 154 -7.69 5.30 -2.63
CA ILE A 154 -6.39 4.67 -2.86
C ILE A 154 -5.44 5.66 -3.49
N GLU A 155 -4.22 5.69 -2.98
CA GLU A 155 -3.11 6.46 -3.50
C GLU A 155 -1.92 5.54 -3.75
N ILE A 156 -1.25 5.80 -4.85
CA ILE A 156 0.05 5.23 -5.14
C ILE A 156 1.04 6.38 -5.08
N ASP A 157 1.98 6.30 -4.17
CA ASP A 157 3.02 7.33 -4.02
C ASP A 157 4.07 7.26 -5.16
N ALA A 158 5.01 8.19 -5.16
CA ALA A 158 6.07 8.25 -6.17
C ALA A 158 6.93 6.97 -6.21
N ASP A 159 7.06 6.29 -5.08
CA ASP A 159 7.80 5.05 -4.93
C ASP A 159 6.97 3.81 -5.31
N GLY A 160 5.68 4.00 -5.60
CA GLY A 160 4.76 2.93 -5.98
C GLY A 160 4.13 2.21 -4.78
N ASN A 161 4.22 2.75 -3.55
CA ASN A 161 3.54 2.18 -2.40
C ASN A 161 2.05 2.52 -2.45
N ILE A 162 1.23 1.55 -2.12
CA ILE A 162 -0.22 1.72 -2.06
C ILE A 162 -0.62 2.13 -0.65
N THR A 163 -1.36 3.22 -0.54
CA THR A 163 -1.89 3.71 0.73
C THR A 163 -3.37 4.03 0.62
N LEU A 164 -4.07 3.93 1.74
CA LEU A 164 -5.44 4.43 1.85
C LEU A 164 -5.40 5.84 2.43
N ARG A 165 -5.96 6.81 1.69
CA ARG A 165 -6.05 8.23 2.09
C ARG A 165 -4.68 8.84 2.42
N GLY A 166 -3.63 8.32 1.77
CA GLY A 166 -2.26 8.81 1.90
C GLY A 166 -1.58 8.61 3.25
N THR A 167 -2.19 7.90 4.17
CA THR A 167 -1.67 7.78 5.55
C THR A 167 -1.63 6.35 6.08
N GLN A 168 -2.44 5.45 5.55
CA GLN A 168 -2.55 4.09 6.04
C GLN A 168 -1.99 3.11 5.01
N SER A 169 -1.06 2.25 5.41
CA SER A 169 -0.68 1.09 4.62
C SER A 169 -1.89 0.18 4.42
N VAL A 170 -1.92 -0.56 3.32
CA VAL A 170 -3.00 -1.48 2.99
C VAL A 170 -2.47 -2.88 2.77
N ASP A 171 -3.27 -3.86 3.11
CA ASP A 171 -3.06 -5.24 2.70
C ASP A 171 -3.65 -5.44 1.30
N VAL A 172 -2.82 -5.83 0.33
CA VAL A 172 -3.29 -6.10 -1.01
C VAL A 172 -3.68 -7.56 -1.14
N TRP A 173 -4.92 -7.77 -1.54
CA TRP A 173 -5.51 -9.06 -1.82
C TRP A 173 -5.78 -9.21 -3.31
N ILE A 174 -5.72 -10.45 -3.80
CA ILE A 174 -6.03 -10.78 -5.19
C ILE A 174 -7.03 -11.93 -5.19
N ASN A 175 -8.20 -11.70 -5.80
CA ASN A 175 -9.28 -12.68 -5.86
C ASN A 175 -9.68 -13.23 -4.49
N ASP A 176 -9.95 -12.33 -3.52
CA ASP A 176 -10.34 -12.62 -2.14
C ASP A 176 -9.27 -13.33 -1.29
N ARG A 177 -7.98 -13.21 -1.65
CA ARG A 177 -6.85 -13.84 -0.96
C ARG A 177 -5.74 -12.84 -0.70
N PRO A 178 -5.07 -12.88 0.45
CA PRO A 178 -3.90 -12.07 0.69
C PRO A 178 -2.85 -12.32 -0.39
N SER A 179 -2.27 -11.26 -0.94
CA SER A 179 -1.25 -11.42 -1.99
C SER A 179 0.07 -11.95 -1.46
N HIS A 180 0.35 -11.71 -0.18
CA HIS A 180 1.64 -11.98 0.47
C HIS A 180 2.85 -11.41 -0.27
N MET A 181 2.59 -10.52 -1.21
CA MET A 181 3.61 -9.71 -1.87
C MET A 181 3.77 -8.41 -1.11
N ASP A 182 5.00 -8.03 -0.89
CA ASP A 182 5.36 -6.76 -0.28
C ASP A 182 6.38 -6.00 -1.13
N GLY A 183 6.61 -4.77 -0.76
CA GLY A 183 7.65 -3.93 -1.34
C GLY A 183 7.67 -3.94 -2.87
N GLU A 184 8.84 -4.21 -3.43
CA GLU A 184 9.08 -4.11 -4.87
C GLU A 184 8.35 -5.19 -5.68
N ALA A 185 8.15 -6.39 -5.13
CA ALA A 185 7.45 -7.47 -5.81
C ALA A 185 5.99 -7.09 -6.12
N LEU A 186 5.29 -6.52 -5.15
CA LEU A 186 3.93 -6.03 -5.32
C LEU A 186 3.85 -4.88 -6.32
N LYS A 187 4.78 -3.93 -6.24
CA LYS A 187 4.85 -2.79 -7.17
C LYS A 187 4.98 -3.25 -8.62
N GLN A 188 5.88 -4.19 -8.88
CA GLN A 188 6.10 -4.70 -10.23
C GLN A 188 4.90 -5.52 -10.71
N TYR A 189 4.33 -6.36 -9.86
CA TYR A 189 3.13 -7.12 -10.21
C TYR A 189 1.98 -6.18 -10.65
N ILE A 190 1.71 -5.13 -9.90
CA ILE A 190 0.65 -4.15 -10.20
C ILE A 190 0.94 -3.37 -11.50
N LYS A 191 2.20 -3.02 -11.75
CA LYS A 191 2.60 -2.36 -13.01
C LYS A 191 2.50 -3.27 -14.23
N MET A 192 2.59 -4.58 -14.04
CA MET A 192 2.51 -5.56 -15.13
C MET A 192 1.10 -6.03 -15.41
N LEU A 193 0.23 -6.07 -14.41
CA LEU A 193 -1.15 -6.52 -14.59
C LEU A 193 -1.92 -5.49 -15.43
N PRO A 194 -2.47 -5.87 -16.59
CA PRO A 194 -3.22 -4.94 -17.43
C PRO A 194 -4.57 -4.58 -16.77
N ALA A 195 -4.99 -3.33 -16.87
CA ALA A 195 -6.21 -2.86 -16.22
C ALA A 195 -7.48 -3.57 -16.75
N ASN A 196 -7.51 -3.92 -18.03
CA ASN A 196 -8.60 -4.71 -18.63
C ASN A 196 -8.64 -6.18 -18.17
N GLY A 197 -7.57 -6.65 -17.50
CA GLY A 197 -7.53 -7.92 -16.79
C GLY A 197 -8.15 -7.86 -15.38
N ILE A 198 -8.61 -6.68 -14.95
CA ILE A 198 -9.26 -6.48 -13.65
C ILE A 198 -10.77 -6.32 -13.90
N GLU A 199 -11.56 -7.09 -13.17
CA GLU A 199 -13.02 -6.93 -13.17
C GLU A 199 -13.45 -5.76 -12.30
N ARG A 200 -12.88 -5.71 -11.07
CA ARG A 200 -13.17 -4.66 -10.08
C ARG A 200 -12.09 -4.58 -9.02
N ILE A 201 -12.02 -3.45 -8.35
CA ILE A 201 -11.21 -3.22 -7.16
C ILE A 201 -12.13 -2.95 -5.98
N GLU A 202 -11.93 -3.66 -4.88
CA GLU A 202 -12.72 -3.53 -3.65
C GLU A 202 -11.83 -2.90 -2.58
N VAL A 203 -12.24 -1.76 -2.04
CA VAL A 203 -11.54 -1.04 -0.96
C VAL A 203 -12.31 -1.20 0.32
N ILE A 204 -11.66 -1.76 1.34
CA ILE A 204 -12.25 -2.05 2.65
C ILE A 204 -11.48 -1.27 3.71
N SER A 205 -11.99 -0.11 4.09
CA SER A 205 -11.31 0.80 5.02
C SER A 205 -11.34 0.32 6.47
N ASN A 206 -12.41 -0.35 6.87
CA ASN A 206 -12.59 -0.91 8.21
C ASN A 206 -13.01 -2.39 8.07
N PRO A 207 -12.05 -3.32 7.99
CA PRO A 207 -12.33 -4.71 7.68
C PRO A 207 -13.15 -5.42 8.76
N SER A 208 -14.06 -6.29 8.35
CA SER A 208 -14.88 -7.13 9.23
C SER A 208 -14.09 -8.29 9.85
N ALA A 209 -14.78 -9.09 10.66
CA ALA A 209 -14.26 -10.26 11.35
C ALA A 209 -13.50 -11.25 10.45
N ARG A 210 -13.84 -11.36 9.16
CA ARG A 210 -13.16 -12.22 8.18
C ARG A 210 -11.68 -11.88 8.02
N TYR A 211 -11.33 -10.60 7.99
CA TYR A 211 -9.97 -10.15 7.68
C TYR A 211 -9.02 -10.15 8.88
N GLY A 212 -9.54 -10.40 10.08
CA GLY A 212 -8.75 -10.66 11.31
C GLY A 212 -7.95 -9.50 11.87
N GLY A 213 -7.65 -8.50 11.08
CA GLY A 213 -6.74 -7.43 11.43
C GLY A 213 -7.33 -6.03 11.33
N GLY A 214 -6.51 -5.05 11.66
CA GLY A 214 -6.83 -3.62 11.62
C GLY A 214 -6.44 -2.93 10.33
N THR A 215 -5.67 -3.58 9.50
CA THR A 215 -5.13 -3.00 8.26
C THR A 215 -6.24 -2.93 7.21
N PRO A 216 -6.46 -1.78 6.57
CA PRO A 216 -7.35 -1.69 5.42
C PRO A 216 -6.95 -2.66 4.31
N VAL A 217 -7.93 -3.17 3.58
CA VAL A 217 -7.70 -4.16 2.53
C VAL A 217 -8.05 -3.57 1.17
N VAL A 218 -7.19 -3.79 0.19
CA VAL A 218 -7.45 -3.52 -1.23
C VAL A 218 -7.47 -4.85 -1.97
N ASN A 219 -8.65 -5.28 -2.41
CA ASN A 219 -8.83 -6.56 -3.09
C ASN A 219 -9.01 -6.35 -4.59
N ILE A 220 -8.08 -6.85 -5.39
CA ILE A 220 -8.11 -6.78 -6.86
C ILE A 220 -8.75 -8.05 -7.38
N ILE A 221 -9.94 -7.94 -7.95
CA ILE A 221 -10.64 -9.07 -8.57
C ILE A 221 -10.31 -9.06 -10.07
N THR A 222 -9.63 -10.10 -10.52
CA THR A 222 -9.23 -10.26 -11.92
C THR A 222 -10.33 -10.94 -12.73
N THR A 223 -10.40 -10.61 -14.03
CA THR A 223 -11.29 -11.32 -14.96
C THR A 223 -10.79 -12.75 -15.17
N GLN A 224 -11.68 -13.71 -15.25
CA GLN A 224 -11.32 -15.11 -15.56
C GLN A 224 -10.96 -15.34 -17.03
N LYS A 225 -11.22 -14.37 -17.90
CA LYS A 225 -10.96 -14.44 -19.35
C LYS A 225 -9.59 -13.85 -19.67
N VAL A 226 -8.52 -14.51 -19.27
CA VAL A 226 -7.17 -14.13 -19.70
C VAL A 226 -6.91 -14.75 -21.05
N GLN A 227 -6.78 -13.93 -22.08
CA GLN A 227 -6.19 -14.37 -23.36
C GLN A 227 -4.70 -14.62 -23.14
N ARG A 228 -4.10 -15.43 -24.02
CA ARG A 228 -2.69 -15.82 -23.92
C ARG A 228 -1.78 -14.59 -23.89
N ASN A 229 -1.14 -14.37 -22.77
CA ASN A 229 -0.15 -13.33 -22.56
C ASN A 229 1.20 -13.97 -22.25
N GLU A 230 2.23 -13.55 -22.97
CA GLU A 230 3.60 -13.98 -22.72
C GLU A 230 4.54 -12.80 -22.94
N PHE A 231 5.16 -12.32 -21.89
CA PHE A 231 6.10 -11.21 -22.00
C PHE A 231 7.23 -11.26 -20.95
N VAL A 232 8.36 -10.70 -21.35
CA VAL A 232 9.51 -10.45 -20.50
C VAL A 232 9.65 -8.95 -20.28
N SER A 233 9.94 -8.54 -19.08
CA SER A 233 10.33 -7.17 -18.77
C SER A 233 11.71 -7.16 -18.11
N LEU A 234 12.55 -6.23 -18.57
CA LEU A 234 13.86 -5.96 -18.00
C LEU A 234 13.89 -4.50 -17.53
N GLY A 235 14.47 -4.24 -16.39
CA GLY A 235 14.59 -2.87 -15.92
C GLY A 235 15.83 -2.62 -15.09
N LEU A 236 16.12 -1.34 -14.96
CA LEU A 236 17.16 -0.83 -14.09
C LEU A 236 16.62 0.38 -13.35
N ASN A 237 16.67 0.34 -12.03
CA ASN A 237 16.41 1.48 -11.16
C ASN A 237 17.72 1.95 -10.56
N GLY A 238 17.97 3.25 -10.60
CA GLY A 238 19.13 3.90 -10.00
C GLY A 238 18.71 5.10 -9.19
N THR A 239 19.33 5.31 -8.03
CA THR A 239 19.09 6.45 -7.16
C THR A 239 20.40 7.19 -6.90
N THR A 240 20.36 8.51 -6.93
CA THR A 240 21.50 9.38 -6.60
C THR A 240 21.10 10.39 -5.52
N ARG A 241 22.06 10.74 -4.66
CA ARG A 241 21.92 11.73 -3.58
C ARG A 241 23.01 12.80 -3.72
N PRO A 242 22.84 13.75 -4.63
CA PRO A 242 23.89 14.73 -4.97
C PRO A 242 24.32 15.60 -3.79
N ASP A 243 23.40 15.92 -2.89
CA ASP A 243 23.65 16.77 -1.72
C ASP A 243 24.67 16.18 -0.73
N GLN A 244 24.90 14.89 -0.84
CA GLN A 244 25.81 14.14 0.02
C GLN A 244 27.04 13.65 -0.73
N GLY A 245 27.19 14.06 -1.97
CA GLY A 245 28.27 13.58 -2.84
C GLY A 245 28.12 12.11 -3.25
N ILE A 246 26.93 11.49 -3.03
CA ILE A 246 26.69 10.10 -3.39
C ILE A 246 26.04 10.06 -4.76
N TRP A 247 26.84 9.82 -5.81
CA TRP A 247 26.34 9.74 -7.18
C TRP A 247 25.55 8.47 -7.50
N MET A 248 25.74 7.39 -6.72
CA MET A 248 25.02 6.14 -6.86
C MET A 248 24.74 5.57 -5.47
N SER A 249 23.56 5.84 -4.95
CA SER A 249 23.09 5.31 -3.67
C SER A 249 22.35 4.00 -3.82
N GLU A 250 21.78 3.76 -5.00
CA GLU A 250 21.06 2.53 -5.30
C GLU A 250 21.21 2.17 -6.77
N MET A 251 21.38 0.88 -7.05
CA MET A 251 21.33 0.34 -8.40
C MET A 251 20.67 -1.05 -8.33
N LYS A 252 19.48 -1.18 -8.91
CA LYS A 252 18.68 -2.40 -8.88
C LYS A 252 18.25 -2.83 -10.28
N PRO A 253 19.05 -3.62 -11.02
CA PRO A 253 18.58 -4.34 -12.19
C PRO A 253 17.55 -5.39 -11.78
N TRP A 254 16.55 -5.59 -12.62
CA TRP A 254 15.51 -6.57 -12.39
C TRP A 254 15.01 -7.20 -13.69
N VAL A 255 14.45 -8.38 -13.57
CA VAL A 255 13.82 -9.14 -14.65
C VAL A 255 12.49 -9.70 -14.17
N SER A 256 11.52 -9.70 -15.07
CA SER A 256 10.23 -10.33 -14.84
C SER A 256 9.79 -11.09 -16.08
N TYR A 257 9.22 -12.27 -15.86
CA TYR A 257 8.57 -13.06 -16.89
C TYR A 257 7.14 -13.38 -16.48
N VAL A 258 6.20 -13.18 -17.37
CA VAL A 258 4.79 -13.49 -17.18
C VAL A 258 4.31 -14.37 -18.31
N PHE A 259 3.66 -15.45 -17.94
CA PHE A 259 2.93 -16.34 -18.85
C PHE A 259 1.51 -16.55 -18.32
N ALA A 260 0.51 -16.31 -19.15
CA ALA A 260 -0.88 -16.58 -18.80
C ALA A 260 -1.64 -17.20 -19.98
N ASN A 261 -2.46 -18.18 -19.69
CA ASN A 261 -3.45 -18.73 -20.59
C ASN A 261 -4.74 -19.07 -19.81
N GLU A 262 -5.70 -19.71 -20.43
CA GLU A 262 -6.99 -20.07 -19.81
C GLU A 262 -6.87 -20.91 -18.52
N LYS A 263 -5.83 -21.75 -18.42
CA LYS A 263 -5.63 -22.66 -17.28
C LYS A 263 -4.49 -22.25 -16.36
N PHE A 264 -3.42 -21.66 -16.91
CA PHE A 264 -2.22 -21.30 -16.17
C PHE A 264 -1.98 -19.80 -16.17
N ASN A 265 -1.65 -19.26 -15.00
CA ASN A 265 -1.05 -17.96 -14.85
C ASN A 265 0.20 -18.11 -13.99
N PHE A 266 1.34 -17.86 -14.59
CA PHE A 266 2.65 -17.98 -13.96
C PHE A 266 3.42 -16.68 -14.12
N ASN A 267 4.01 -16.18 -13.04
CA ASN A 267 4.97 -15.10 -13.09
C ASN A 267 6.20 -15.43 -12.26
N ILE A 268 7.33 -14.89 -12.68
CA ILE A 268 8.56 -14.87 -11.89
C ILE A 268 9.17 -13.47 -11.97
N TYR A 269 9.70 -13.00 -10.87
CA TYR A 269 10.40 -11.73 -10.76
C TYR A 269 11.69 -11.94 -9.98
N ALA A 270 12.77 -11.32 -10.45
CA ALA A 270 14.04 -11.32 -9.74
C ALA A 270 14.70 -9.94 -9.84
N ASN A 271 15.31 -9.49 -8.76
CA ASN A 271 16.20 -8.34 -8.75
C ASN A 271 17.49 -8.63 -7.98
N PHE A 272 18.49 -7.84 -8.26
CA PHE A 272 19.75 -7.84 -7.54
C PHE A 272 20.15 -6.37 -7.38
N GLY A 273 20.45 -5.92 -6.17
CA GLY A 273 20.64 -4.53 -5.92
C GLY A 273 21.74 -4.19 -4.93
N TYR A 274 22.40 -3.08 -5.19
CA TYR A 274 23.28 -2.39 -4.26
C TYR A 274 22.50 -1.21 -3.66
N ASP A 275 22.55 -1.08 -2.35
CA ASP A 275 21.96 0.03 -1.58
C ASP A 275 23.04 0.67 -0.67
N ARG A 276 23.11 2.01 -0.69
CA ARG A 276 23.87 2.81 0.25
C ARG A 276 22.98 3.90 0.82
N SER A 277 22.88 3.96 2.12
CA SER A 277 22.12 4.98 2.83
C SER A 277 22.93 5.57 3.98
N ASN A 278 22.86 6.89 4.12
CA ASN A 278 23.47 7.62 5.23
C ASN A 278 22.37 8.33 6.02
N SER A 279 22.55 8.57 7.29
CA SER A 279 21.68 9.43 8.09
C SER A 279 22.48 10.21 9.12
N GLU A 280 21.92 11.32 9.55
CA GLU A 280 22.45 12.13 10.64
C GLU A 280 21.36 12.32 11.69
N TYR A 281 21.74 12.17 12.92
CA TYR A 281 20.89 12.33 14.09
C TYR A 281 21.63 13.17 15.13
N THR A 282 21.00 14.26 15.58
CA THR A 282 21.52 15.11 16.63
C THR A 282 20.51 15.24 17.75
N GLY A 283 20.96 15.33 18.97
CA GLY A 283 20.05 15.50 20.10
C GLY A 283 20.72 15.91 21.38
N SER A 284 19.88 16.27 22.34
CA SER A 284 20.23 16.54 23.71
C SER A 284 19.24 15.86 24.61
N SER A 285 19.69 15.32 25.72
CA SER A 285 18.82 14.76 26.72
C SER A 285 19.26 15.16 28.14
N VAL A 286 18.28 15.32 29.01
CA VAL A 286 18.45 15.65 30.41
C VAL A 286 17.76 14.56 31.23
N MET A 287 18.49 13.90 32.12
CA MET A 287 17.93 12.95 33.08
C MET A 287 17.78 13.65 34.41
N LEU A 288 16.64 13.41 35.04
CA LEU A 288 16.35 13.92 36.40
C LEU A 288 16.46 12.77 37.38
N ASP A 289 16.84 13.07 38.60
CA ASP A 289 16.79 12.12 39.72
C ASP A 289 15.37 11.99 40.30
N GLU A 290 15.22 11.17 41.35
CA GLU A 290 13.93 10.97 42.03
C GLU A 290 13.38 12.25 42.67
N SER A 291 14.25 13.22 42.99
CA SER A 291 13.90 14.53 43.55
C SER A 291 13.47 15.54 42.47
N GLY A 292 13.70 15.21 41.21
CA GLY A 292 13.45 16.08 40.04
C GLY A 292 14.61 17.02 39.70
N ASP A 293 15.78 16.83 40.35
CA ASP A 293 17.00 17.57 40.05
C ASP A 293 17.74 16.94 38.85
N THR A 294 18.42 17.79 38.09
CA THR A 294 19.20 17.31 36.93
C THR A 294 20.37 16.47 37.39
N SER A 295 20.39 15.21 36.99
CA SER A 295 21.48 14.27 37.33
C SER A 295 22.47 14.07 36.17
N ARG A 296 22.01 14.26 34.94
CA ARG A 296 22.82 14.03 33.74
C ARG A 296 22.33 14.82 32.54
N ILE A 297 23.25 15.36 31.76
CA ILE A 297 22.98 16.01 30.46
C ILE A 297 23.83 15.33 29.40
N ASP A 298 23.19 14.86 28.31
CA ASP A 298 23.86 14.27 27.17
C ASP A 298 23.61 15.13 25.94
N ASN A 299 24.67 15.52 25.24
CA ASN A 299 24.60 16.13 23.92
C ASN A 299 25.29 15.21 22.93
N TYR A 300 24.63 14.85 21.84
CA TYR A 300 25.16 13.86 20.92
C TYR A 300 24.88 14.18 19.45
N ARG A 301 25.77 13.69 18.60
CA ARG A 301 25.64 13.66 17.16
C ARG A 301 26.01 12.27 16.66
N SER A 302 25.09 11.63 15.96
CA SER A 302 25.30 10.31 15.38
C SER A 302 25.22 10.38 13.87
N THR A 303 26.10 9.66 13.20
CA THR A 303 26.10 9.47 11.75
C THR A 303 26.08 8.00 11.41
N SER A 304 25.41 7.62 10.35
CA SER A 304 25.45 6.24 9.86
C SER A 304 25.70 6.18 8.37
N ASP A 305 26.52 5.23 7.93
CA ASP A 305 26.70 4.85 6.51
C ASP A 305 26.48 3.35 6.38
N ARG A 306 25.40 2.99 5.70
CA ARG A 306 25.02 1.60 5.45
C ARG A 306 25.24 1.25 3.99
N LYS A 307 25.91 0.13 3.73
CA LYS A 307 26.10 -0.46 2.41
C LYS A 307 25.58 -1.89 2.43
N ALA A 308 24.71 -2.26 1.51
CA ALA A 308 24.16 -3.61 1.44
C ALA A 308 23.99 -4.07 0.00
N ILE A 309 24.12 -5.38 -0.23
CA ILE A 309 23.69 -6.04 -1.45
C ILE A 309 22.42 -6.80 -1.10
N GLU A 310 21.35 -6.43 -1.74
CA GLU A 310 20.03 -7.01 -1.53
C GLU A 310 19.56 -7.66 -2.82
N SER A 311 18.90 -8.79 -2.73
CA SER A 311 18.28 -9.41 -3.88
C SER A 311 16.94 -10.01 -3.50
N TYR A 312 16.14 -10.22 -4.50
CA TYR A 312 14.85 -10.85 -4.37
C TYR A 312 14.62 -11.78 -5.57
N ILE A 313 14.07 -12.94 -5.31
CA ILE A 313 13.50 -13.81 -6.32
C ILE A 313 12.17 -14.35 -5.81
N GLY A 314 11.12 -14.27 -6.64
CA GLY A 314 9.81 -14.76 -6.25
C GLY A 314 8.90 -14.97 -7.45
N GLY A 315 7.80 -15.65 -7.23
CA GLY A 315 6.85 -15.93 -8.27
C GLY A 315 5.52 -16.49 -7.76
N HIS A 316 4.56 -16.53 -8.68
CA HIS A 316 3.22 -17.07 -8.47
C HIS A 316 2.88 -18.05 -9.57
N LEU A 317 2.18 -19.10 -9.19
CA LEU A 317 1.56 -20.05 -10.09
C LEU A 317 0.08 -20.18 -9.73
N ASN A 318 -0.82 -19.93 -10.66
CA ASN A 318 -2.24 -20.21 -10.51
C ASN A 318 -2.64 -21.22 -11.60
N TYR A 319 -3.41 -22.21 -11.19
CA TYR A 319 -3.88 -23.28 -12.06
C TYR A 319 -5.39 -23.49 -11.88
N THR A 320 -6.12 -23.34 -12.96
CA THR A 320 -7.54 -23.66 -13.03
C THR A 320 -7.69 -25.09 -13.51
N VAL A 321 -7.98 -26.01 -12.57
CA VAL A 321 -8.15 -27.43 -12.87
C VAL A 321 -9.37 -27.63 -13.76
N ASP A 322 -10.50 -27.07 -13.30
CA ASP A 322 -11.77 -27.04 -14.01
C ASP A 322 -12.57 -25.81 -13.52
N ASP A 323 -13.84 -25.70 -13.97
CA ASP A 323 -14.70 -24.57 -13.63
C ASP A 323 -15.06 -24.46 -12.12
N LYS A 324 -14.87 -25.53 -11.35
CA LYS A 324 -15.15 -25.60 -9.91
C LYS A 324 -13.90 -25.55 -9.06
N ASN A 325 -12.77 -26.01 -9.57
CA ASN A 325 -11.54 -26.21 -8.82
C ASN A 325 -10.42 -25.34 -9.37
N SER A 326 -9.83 -24.54 -8.51
CA SER A 326 -8.64 -23.79 -8.81
C SER A 326 -7.66 -23.84 -7.64
N MET A 327 -6.37 -23.78 -7.93
CA MET A 327 -5.31 -23.78 -6.93
C MET A 327 -4.16 -22.90 -7.37
N GLY A 328 -3.33 -22.53 -6.43
CA GLY A 328 -2.13 -21.78 -6.74
C GLY A 328 -1.09 -21.89 -5.65
N ALA A 329 0.09 -21.44 -5.98
CA ALA A 329 1.22 -21.37 -5.07
C ALA A 329 2.00 -20.10 -5.32
N TRP A 330 2.68 -19.60 -4.29
CA TRP A 330 3.63 -18.51 -4.37
C TRP A 330 4.86 -18.79 -3.53
N TYR A 331 5.95 -18.18 -3.92
CA TYR A 331 7.20 -18.24 -3.18
C TYR A 331 8.00 -16.96 -3.39
N GLY A 332 8.84 -16.64 -2.43
CA GLY A 332 9.80 -15.57 -2.53
C GLY A 332 10.96 -15.76 -1.57
N ALA A 333 12.13 -15.29 -1.98
CA ALA A 333 13.32 -15.26 -1.15
C ALA A 333 14.01 -13.91 -1.32
N TYR A 334 14.49 -13.35 -0.22
CA TYR A 334 15.18 -12.06 -0.18
C TYR A 334 16.50 -12.19 0.60
N PRO A 335 17.50 -12.86 -0.01
CA PRO A 335 18.81 -12.92 0.58
C PRO A 335 19.49 -11.55 0.56
N ARG A 336 20.23 -11.25 1.60
CA ARG A 336 21.04 -10.05 1.76
C ARG A 336 22.48 -10.44 2.06
N TRP A 337 23.42 -9.86 1.35
CA TRP A 337 24.85 -10.10 1.52
C TRP A 337 25.59 -8.80 1.80
N GLY A 338 26.62 -8.87 2.65
CA GLY A 338 27.59 -7.80 2.83
C GLY A 338 26.99 -6.48 3.30
N SER A 339 26.08 -6.52 4.27
CA SER A 339 25.64 -5.30 4.89
C SER A 339 26.70 -4.82 5.87
N ASN A 340 27.53 -3.88 5.41
CA ASN A 340 28.44 -3.14 6.26
C ASN A 340 27.70 -1.88 6.73
N TYR A 341 27.67 -1.69 8.02
CA TYR A 341 27.05 -0.55 8.67
C TYR A 341 28.12 0.10 9.54
N GLU A 342 28.45 1.36 9.26
CA GLU A 342 29.30 2.17 10.10
C GLU A 342 28.40 3.18 10.80
N TRP A 343 28.39 3.13 12.12
CA TRP A 343 27.73 4.12 12.94
C TRP A 343 28.77 4.81 13.79
N GLY A 344 28.75 6.12 13.77
CA GLY A 344 29.63 6.97 14.58
C GLY A 344 28.77 7.87 15.46
N ARG A 345 29.17 8.03 16.70
CA ARG A 345 28.55 8.94 17.65
C ARG A 345 29.64 9.75 18.35
N SER A 346 29.47 11.05 18.39
CA SER A 346 30.17 11.94 19.30
C SER A 346 29.21 12.41 20.37
N GLU A 347 29.63 12.38 21.61
CA GLU A 347 28.79 12.77 22.74
C GLU A 347 29.56 13.58 23.77
N ARG A 348 28.88 14.50 24.41
CA ARG A 348 29.34 15.20 25.59
C ARG A 348 28.35 14.94 26.71
N ILE A 349 28.85 14.35 27.81
CA ILE A 349 28.05 13.94 28.96
C ILE A 349 28.48 14.79 30.15
N GLU A 350 27.52 15.41 30.81
CA GLU A 350 27.71 16.13 32.06
C GLU A 350 26.97 15.37 33.17
N LEU A 351 27.69 14.82 34.12
CA LEU A 351 27.15 14.16 35.32
C LEU A 351 27.14 15.17 36.48
N LEU A 352 25.99 15.37 37.08
CA LEU A 352 25.77 16.25 38.22
C LEU A 352 25.50 15.37 39.44
N THR A 353 26.47 15.27 40.32
CA THR A 353 26.37 14.43 41.52
C THR A 353 26.61 15.25 42.79
N ASN A 354 26.18 14.74 43.91
CA ASN A 354 26.46 15.33 45.23
C ASN A 354 27.95 15.44 45.55
N ALA A 355 28.81 14.67 44.85
CA ALA A 355 30.26 14.68 44.99
C ALA A 355 30.98 15.63 44.03
N GLY A 356 30.27 16.28 43.12
CA GLY A 356 30.81 17.22 42.12
C GLY A 356 30.24 17.01 40.74
N ASN A 357 30.54 17.93 39.84
CA ASN A 357 30.13 17.88 38.42
C ASN A 357 31.30 17.34 37.58
N TYR A 358 31.00 16.37 36.73
CA TYR A 358 31.95 15.72 35.84
C TYR A 358 31.51 15.90 34.41
N THR A 359 32.43 16.26 33.53
CA THR A 359 32.15 16.37 32.06
C THR A 359 32.99 15.33 31.34
N TYR A 360 32.33 14.56 30.46
CA TYR A 360 32.95 13.55 29.61
C TYR A 360 32.71 13.91 28.16
N GLU A 361 33.74 13.85 27.34
CA GLU A 361 33.61 13.91 25.88
C GLU A 361 34.07 12.58 25.32
N GLY A 362 33.20 11.94 24.56
CA GLY A 362 33.43 10.61 24.03
C GLY A 362 33.09 10.52 22.53
N THR A 363 33.78 9.62 21.87
CA THR A 363 33.44 9.21 20.50
C THR A 363 33.19 7.71 20.49
N GLU A 364 32.12 7.28 19.86
CA GLU A 364 31.79 5.89 19.68
C GLU A 364 31.80 5.56 18.18
N SER A 365 32.50 4.51 17.81
CA SER A 365 32.51 3.95 16.47
C SER A 365 32.00 2.52 16.53
N THR A 366 31.04 2.21 15.69
CA THR A 366 30.39 0.91 15.66
C THR A 366 30.39 0.35 14.26
N PRO A 367 31.48 -0.32 13.82
CA PRO A 367 31.43 -1.12 12.61
C PRO A 367 30.55 -2.35 12.87
N MET A 368 29.44 -2.45 12.15
CA MET A 368 28.59 -3.62 12.16
C MET A 368 28.79 -4.40 10.88
N VAL A 369 29.22 -5.64 10.99
CA VAL A 369 29.30 -6.59 9.87
C VAL A 369 28.14 -7.57 10.00
N ALA A 370 27.14 -7.42 9.17
CA ALA A 370 26.10 -8.43 9.08
C ALA A 370 26.60 -9.63 8.27
N LYS A 371 26.51 -10.81 8.86
CA LYS A 371 26.69 -12.07 8.13
C LYS A 371 25.57 -12.18 7.08
N PRO A 372 25.74 -13.01 6.03
CA PRO A 372 24.66 -13.26 5.08
C PRO A 372 23.37 -13.57 5.83
N ASN A 373 22.36 -12.79 5.58
CA ASN A 373 21.05 -12.87 6.22
C ASN A 373 19.95 -12.82 5.16
N GLY A 374 18.74 -12.99 5.55
CA GLY A 374 17.60 -12.90 4.67
C GLY A 374 16.48 -13.82 5.09
N GLY A 375 15.49 -13.88 4.26
CA GLY A 375 14.32 -14.67 4.52
C GLY A 375 13.65 -15.14 3.24
N GLY A 376 12.52 -15.74 3.44
CA GLY A 376 11.67 -16.18 2.35
C GLY A 376 10.26 -16.45 2.83
N TYR A 377 9.38 -16.59 1.88
CA TYR A 377 8.00 -16.95 2.10
C TYR A 377 7.53 -17.93 1.03
N PHE A 378 6.57 -18.73 1.38
CA PHE A 378 5.90 -19.66 0.47
C PHE A 378 4.44 -19.83 0.90
N GLY A 379 3.63 -20.24 -0.03
CA GLY A 379 2.26 -20.57 0.31
C GLY A 379 1.52 -21.20 -0.85
N GLY A 380 0.30 -21.58 -0.57
CA GLY A 380 -0.60 -22.16 -1.54
C GLY A 380 -2.05 -21.98 -1.13
N TRP A 381 -2.91 -22.10 -2.10
CA TRP A 381 -4.35 -21.99 -1.90
C TRP A 381 -5.09 -22.99 -2.78
N TYR A 382 -6.25 -23.36 -2.31
CA TYR A 382 -7.22 -24.16 -3.06
C TYR A 382 -8.61 -23.53 -2.91
N GLU A 383 -9.31 -23.35 -4.02
CA GLU A 383 -10.71 -22.92 -4.05
C GLU A 383 -11.56 -24.01 -4.69
N HIS A 384 -12.61 -24.36 -3.99
CA HIS A 384 -13.69 -25.20 -4.52
C HIS A 384 -14.99 -24.40 -4.62
N LYS A 385 -15.54 -24.27 -5.82
CA LYS A 385 -16.86 -23.68 -6.07
C LYS A 385 -17.89 -24.82 -6.11
N PHE A 386 -18.77 -24.86 -5.11
CA PHE A 386 -19.88 -25.81 -5.10
C PHE A 386 -20.85 -25.56 -6.25
N ASP A 387 -21.00 -24.27 -6.59
CA ASP A 387 -21.79 -23.80 -7.72
C ASP A 387 -21.02 -22.71 -8.49
N LYS A 388 -21.07 -22.75 -9.83
CA LYS A 388 -20.29 -21.84 -10.69
C LYS A 388 -20.80 -20.39 -10.67
N GLU A 389 -22.13 -20.20 -10.43
CA GLU A 389 -22.78 -18.92 -10.63
C GLU A 389 -23.11 -18.21 -9.31
N THR A 390 -23.29 -18.95 -8.23
CA THR A 390 -23.84 -18.41 -6.98
C THR A 390 -22.78 -17.77 -6.09
N GLY A 391 -21.50 -18.11 -6.26
CA GLY A 391 -20.44 -17.70 -5.33
C GLY A 391 -20.35 -18.56 -4.07
N HIS A 392 -21.05 -19.70 -4.04
CA HIS A 392 -20.94 -20.72 -2.98
C HIS A 392 -19.59 -21.43 -3.09
N LYS A 393 -18.68 -21.21 -2.12
CA LYS A 393 -17.29 -21.65 -2.23
C LYS A 393 -16.63 -21.95 -0.89
N LEU A 394 -15.60 -22.76 -0.96
CA LEU A 394 -14.63 -23.01 0.11
C LEU A 394 -13.25 -22.58 -0.38
N ASN A 395 -12.54 -21.77 0.39
CA ASN A 395 -11.15 -21.40 0.18
C ASN A 395 -10.30 -21.97 1.32
N ILE A 396 -9.17 -22.58 0.98
CA ILE A 396 -8.15 -23.03 1.93
C ILE A 396 -6.84 -22.35 1.55
N ASN A 397 -6.19 -21.70 2.52
CA ASN A 397 -4.93 -21.01 2.33
C ASN A 397 -3.91 -21.52 3.35
N VAL A 398 -2.69 -21.76 2.89
CA VAL A 398 -1.53 -22.11 3.71
C VAL A 398 -0.41 -21.13 3.39
N ASN A 399 0.19 -20.53 4.40
CA ASN A 399 1.31 -19.60 4.25
C ASN A 399 2.41 -19.96 5.22
N GLY A 400 3.65 -19.77 4.81
CA GLY A 400 4.82 -19.84 5.65
C GLY A 400 5.80 -18.74 5.29
N ASN A 401 6.38 -18.10 6.28
CA ASN A 401 7.47 -17.16 6.08
C ASN A 401 8.51 -17.31 7.19
N GLY A 402 9.75 -17.06 6.85
CA GLY A 402 10.83 -17.10 7.81
C GLY A 402 11.92 -16.10 7.47
N TYR A 403 12.60 -15.62 8.50
CA TYR A 403 13.70 -14.69 8.40
C TYR A 403 14.80 -15.07 9.39
N SER A 404 16.05 -14.91 8.99
CA SER A 404 17.21 -15.08 9.86
C SER A 404 18.15 -13.89 9.66
N SER A 405 18.55 -13.27 10.77
CA SER A 405 19.54 -12.20 10.78
C SER A 405 20.58 -12.50 11.82
N ARG A 406 21.86 -12.33 11.47
CA ARG A 406 22.96 -12.35 12.41
C ARG A 406 23.82 -11.12 12.18
N ALA A 407 24.06 -10.36 13.23
CA ALA A 407 24.85 -9.16 13.20
C ALA A 407 25.93 -9.23 14.27
N TYR A 408 27.15 -8.94 13.89
CA TYR A 408 28.26 -8.70 14.79
C TYR A 408 28.53 -7.21 14.86
N THR A 409 28.59 -6.67 16.06
CA THR A 409 28.80 -5.26 16.30
C THR A 409 29.95 -5.10 17.28
N HIS A 410 30.89 -4.23 16.94
CA HIS A 410 31.97 -3.85 17.82
C HIS A 410 31.78 -2.37 18.18
N HIS A 411 31.77 -2.06 19.46
CA HIS A 411 31.59 -0.72 19.98
C HIS A 411 32.84 -0.32 20.72
N ASP A 412 33.54 0.69 20.18
CA ASP A 412 34.62 1.36 20.87
C ASP A 412 34.13 2.70 21.38
N ARG A 413 34.13 2.90 22.69
CA ARG A 413 33.81 4.17 23.30
C ARG A 413 35.07 4.72 24.01
N PHE A 414 35.48 5.89 23.56
CA PHE A 414 36.64 6.59 24.09
C PHE A 414 36.21 7.86 24.80
N TYR A 415 36.70 8.06 26.01
CA TYR A 415 36.55 9.29 26.78
C TYR A 415 37.89 10.03 26.81
N GLU A 416 37.94 11.20 26.17
CA GLU A 416 39.20 11.94 25.96
C GLU A 416 39.88 12.32 27.26
N PHE A 417 39.11 12.69 28.32
CA PHE A 417 39.65 13.14 29.59
C PHE A 417 39.62 12.09 30.70
N PHE A 418 39.01 10.95 30.47
CA PHE A 418 38.88 9.85 31.43
C PHE A 418 39.06 8.49 30.74
N PRO A 419 40.27 8.20 30.24
CA PRO A 419 40.51 6.96 29.49
C PRO A 419 40.26 5.69 30.35
N GLU A 420 40.22 5.84 31.67
CA GLU A 420 39.81 4.77 32.58
C GLU A 420 38.37 4.34 32.44
N ASN A 421 37.54 5.14 31.77
CA ASN A 421 36.14 4.81 31.48
C ASN A 421 35.93 4.31 30.06
N ASN A 422 36.99 4.08 29.29
CA ASN A 422 36.87 3.52 27.95
C ASN A 422 36.24 2.14 27.98
N ILE A 423 35.35 1.86 27.07
CA ILE A 423 34.60 0.61 26.93
C ILE A 423 34.85 0.05 25.57
N ASP A 424 35.29 -1.19 25.51
CA ASP A 424 35.32 -2.03 24.33
C ASP A 424 34.21 -3.07 24.48
N ARG A 425 33.27 -3.11 23.56
CA ARG A 425 32.13 -4.01 23.61
C ARG A 425 31.93 -4.73 22.29
N GLU A 426 31.90 -6.03 22.35
CA GLU A 426 31.53 -6.91 21.25
C GLU A 426 30.11 -7.45 21.44
N VAL A 427 29.29 -7.37 20.42
CA VAL A 427 27.92 -7.90 20.46
C VAL A 427 27.69 -8.80 19.24
N ASP A 428 27.32 -10.04 19.47
CA ASP A 428 26.87 -10.97 18.43
C ASP A 428 25.38 -11.26 18.64
N ASN A 429 24.56 -10.83 17.72
CA ASN A 429 23.12 -10.98 17.77
C ASN A 429 22.66 -11.93 16.68
N LEU A 430 21.83 -12.90 17.06
CA LEU A 430 21.11 -13.78 16.15
C LEU A 430 19.61 -13.63 16.39
N TRP A 431 18.89 -13.33 15.34
CA TRP A 431 17.44 -13.34 15.38
C TRP A 431 16.90 -14.24 14.27
N LYS A 432 15.99 -15.11 14.62
CA LYS A 432 15.29 -16.00 13.68
C LYS A 432 13.81 -15.94 13.97
N ASN A 433 13.01 -15.88 12.93
CA ASN A 433 11.59 -16.12 13.06
C ASN A 433 11.09 -17.07 11.97
N PHE A 434 10.05 -17.80 12.30
CA PHE A 434 9.28 -18.60 11.35
C PHE A 434 7.81 -18.50 11.73
N ASN A 435 7.00 -18.17 10.77
CA ASN A 435 5.56 -18.03 10.91
C ASN A 435 4.87 -18.94 9.89
N MET A 436 3.83 -19.65 10.33
CA MET A 436 3.00 -20.52 9.48
C MET A 436 1.53 -20.27 9.81
N SER A 437 0.73 -20.09 8.78
CA SER A 437 -0.72 -19.92 8.92
C SER A 437 -1.51 -20.86 8.02
N LEU A 438 -2.62 -21.34 8.54
CA LEU A 438 -3.63 -22.10 7.82
C LEU A 438 -4.97 -21.39 8.03
N GLN A 439 -5.70 -21.13 6.95
CA GLN A 439 -7.02 -20.54 6.99
C GLN A 439 -7.97 -21.27 6.05
N ALA A 440 -9.18 -21.53 6.52
CA ALA A 440 -10.27 -22.09 5.72
C ALA A 440 -11.49 -21.16 5.81
N ASP A 441 -11.97 -20.68 4.68
CA ASP A 441 -13.08 -19.75 4.55
C ASP A 441 -14.21 -20.36 3.72
N TYR A 442 -15.38 -20.48 4.30
CA TYR A 442 -16.60 -20.96 3.65
C TYR A 442 -17.55 -19.79 3.40
N THR A 443 -18.05 -19.66 2.18
CA THR A 443 -19.01 -18.61 1.77
C THR A 443 -20.25 -19.26 1.19
N LEU A 444 -21.40 -18.95 1.77
CA LEU A 444 -22.72 -19.44 1.37
C LEU A 444 -23.66 -18.28 1.07
N PRO A 445 -23.83 -17.87 -0.19
CA PRO A 445 -24.92 -16.99 -0.60
C PRO A 445 -26.24 -17.77 -0.68
N PHE A 446 -27.34 -17.14 -0.25
CA PHE A 446 -28.64 -17.79 -0.29
C PHE A 446 -29.81 -16.81 -0.35
N GLY A 447 -31.00 -17.33 -0.63
CA GLY A 447 -32.22 -16.55 -0.75
C GLY A 447 -32.45 -16.03 -2.15
N LYS A 448 -33.20 -14.94 -2.29
CA LYS A 448 -33.52 -14.36 -3.60
C LYS A 448 -32.28 -13.72 -4.24
N GLN A 449 -32.02 -14.08 -5.47
CA GLN A 449 -30.95 -13.45 -6.27
C GLN A 449 -31.50 -12.22 -6.98
N ASP A 450 -30.77 -11.12 -6.92
CA ASP A 450 -31.03 -9.93 -7.70
C ASP A 450 -30.72 -10.20 -9.17
N THR A 451 -31.63 -9.89 -10.07
CA THR A 451 -31.53 -10.22 -11.51
C THR A 451 -30.48 -9.37 -12.22
N VAL A 452 -30.20 -8.17 -11.73
CA VAL A 452 -29.28 -7.21 -12.33
C VAL A 452 -27.87 -7.42 -11.79
N THR A 453 -27.70 -7.36 -10.46
CA THR A 453 -26.38 -7.43 -9.84
C THR A 453 -25.90 -8.87 -9.67
N LYS A 454 -26.77 -9.88 -9.89
CA LYS A 454 -26.52 -11.30 -9.64
C LYS A 454 -26.12 -11.62 -8.18
N ARG A 455 -26.38 -10.72 -7.24
CA ARG A 455 -26.08 -10.90 -5.81
C ARG A 455 -27.27 -11.52 -5.09
N PHE A 456 -26.97 -12.35 -4.11
CA PHE A 456 -27.99 -12.95 -3.25
C PHE A 456 -28.41 -12.01 -2.13
N ALA A 457 -29.67 -12.11 -1.70
CA ALA A 457 -30.21 -11.31 -0.60
C ALA A 457 -29.47 -11.57 0.73
N ASN A 458 -28.95 -12.76 0.92
CA ASN A 458 -28.23 -13.14 2.13
C ASN A 458 -26.89 -13.80 1.79
N GLU A 459 -25.92 -13.65 2.69
CA GLU A 459 -24.62 -14.32 2.60
C GLU A 459 -24.14 -14.66 4.00
N LEU A 460 -23.79 -15.92 4.22
CA LEU A 460 -23.10 -16.40 5.41
C LEU A 460 -21.65 -16.67 5.05
N GLN A 461 -20.71 -16.13 5.82
CA GLN A 461 -19.31 -16.48 5.75
C GLN A 461 -18.88 -17.02 7.10
N ALA A 462 -18.16 -18.12 7.12
CA ALA A 462 -17.56 -18.69 8.32
C ALA A 462 -16.16 -19.19 8.02
N GLY A 463 -15.26 -19.08 8.97
CA GLY A 463 -13.91 -19.55 8.77
C GLY A 463 -13.21 -19.92 10.05
N LEU A 464 -12.18 -20.74 9.86
CA LEU A 464 -11.25 -21.20 10.90
C LEU A 464 -9.83 -20.78 10.49
N GLY A 465 -9.07 -20.33 11.45
CA GLY A 465 -7.68 -19.95 11.25
C GLY A 465 -6.80 -20.53 12.35
N TYR A 466 -5.61 -20.93 11.96
CA TYR A 466 -4.52 -21.27 12.86
C TYR A 466 -3.26 -20.55 12.40
N ASN A 467 -2.60 -19.87 13.30
CA ASN A 467 -1.32 -19.22 13.05
C ASN A 467 -0.33 -19.63 14.15
N ARG A 468 0.84 -20.07 13.73
CA ARG A 468 1.96 -20.36 14.63
C ARG A 468 3.13 -19.48 14.27
N GLU A 469 3.58 -18.69 15.22
CA GLU A 469 4.81 -17.92 15.15
C GLU A 469 5.84 -18.52 16.09
N ASN A 470 7.05 -18.68 15.60
CA ASN A 470 8.19 -19.14 16.37
C ASN A 470 9.34 -18.17 16.13
N SER A 471 9.78 -17.49 17.16
CA SER A 471 10.92 -16.58 17.12
C SER A 471 11.97 -16.99 18.12
N ARG A 472 13.25 -16.86 17.76
CA ARG A 472 14.39 -17.02 18.66
C ARG A 472 15.29 -15.82 18.53
N ALA A 473 15.55 -15.17 19.64
CA ALA A 473 16.52 -14.12 19.79
C ALA A 473 17.65 -14.62 20.69
N TRP A 474 18.87 -14.49 20.19
CA TRP A 474 20.07 -14.79 20.93
C TRP A 474 21.01 -13.60 20.80
N SER A 475 21.50 -13.11 21.93
CA SER A 475 22.45 -12.02 22.01
C SER A 475 23.59 -12.40 22.97
N LEU A 476 24.80 -12.24 22.50
CA LEU A 476 25.99 -12.31 23.35
C LEU A 476 26.64 -10.92 23.34
N SER A 477 26.64 -10.25 24.47
CA SER A 477 27.36 -9.02 24.69
C SER A 477 28.53 -9.28 25.61
N GLN A 478 29.74 -9.01 25.13
CA GLN A 478 30.96 -9.08 25.94
C GLN A 478 31.61 -7.70 25.94
N TRP A 479 31.91 -7.16 27.09
CA TRP A 479 32.54 -5.86 27.19
C TRP A 479 33.68 -5.88 28.21
N THR A 480 34.71 -5.09 27.92
CA THR A 480 35.87 -4.90 28.73
C THR A 480 36.00 -3.43 29.08
N ALA A 481 35.95 -3.13 30.36
CA ALA A 481 36.20 -1.78 30.83
C ALA A 481 37.71 -1.57 31.05
N MET A 482 38.23 -0.45 30.60
CA MET A 482 39.57 0.00 30.88
C MET A 482 39.52 1.04 31.99
N GLY A 483 40.56 1.13 32.82
CA GLY A 483 40.68 2.11 33.86
C GLY A 483 40.19 1.66 35.24
N TYR A 484 39.43 2.49 35.97
CA TYR A 484 38.95 2.18 37.34
C TYR A 484 38.12 0.89 37.42
N LEU A 485 37.44 0.57 36.31
CA LEU A 485 36.73 -0.69 36.12
C LEU A 485 37.60 -1.74 35.41
N ALA A 486 38.90 -1.47 35.19
CA ALA A 486 39.80 -2.36 34.45
C ALA A 486 39.82 -3.77 35.08
N GLY A 487 39.68 -4.77 34.25
CA GLY A 487 39.57 -6.15 34.67
C GLY A 487 38.15 -6.64 34.94
N ARG A 488 37.12 -5.82 34.86
CA ARG A 488 35.74 -6.27 34.79
C ARG A 488 35.41 -6.59 33.33
N THR A 489 35.41 -7.86 33.00
CA THR A 489 34.78 -8.43 31.83
C THR A 489 33.41 -8.92 32.24
N ASP A 490 32.38 -8.31 31.67
CA ASP A 490 31.05 -8.84 31.93
C ASP A 490 30.50 -9.44 30.61
N ARG A 491 29.89 -10.58 30.74
CA ARG A 491 29.32 -11.31 29.64
C ARG A 491 27.85 -11.43 29.90
N MET A 492 27.07 -10.70 29.12
CA MET A 492 25.63 -10.81 29.18
C MET A 492 25.19 -11.69 28.01
N ASN A 493 24.52 -12.77 28.29
CA ASN A 493 23.86 -13.62 27.33
C ASN A 493 22.37 -13.40 27.48
N SER A 494 21.68 -13.29 26.36
CA SER A 494 20.23 -13.43 26.30
C SER A 494 19.91 -14.46 25.23
N ASP A 495 19.32 -15.57 25.61
CA ASP A 495 18.85 -16.60 24.67
C ASP A 495 17.40 -16.91 25.01
N ASN A 496 16.50 -16.38 24.19
CA ASN A 496 15.08 -16.61 24.39
C ASN A 496 14.42 -17.15 23.11
N GLN A 497 13.39 -17.94 23.33
CA GLN A 497 12.54 -18.48 22.29
C GLN A 497 11.08 -18.21 22.64
N GLN A 498 10.34 -17.69 21.68
CA GLN A 498 8.92 -17.42 21.82
C GLN A 498 8.14 -18.26 20.81
N HIS A 499 7.10 -18.93 21.29
CA HIS A 499 6.11 -19.64 20.49
C HIS A 499 4.75 -19.01 20.73
N ASN A 500 4.09 -18.59 19.66
CA ASN A 500 2.74 -18.06 19.72
C ASN A 500 1.84 -18.92 18.82
N ASP A 501 0.83 -19.55 19.42
CA ASP A 501 -0.21 -20.29 18.71
C ASP A 501 -1.53 -19.51 18.80
N ASN A 502 -2.04 -19.04 17.66
CA ASN A 502 -3.32 -18.36 17.56
C ASN A 502 -4.33 -19.24 16.83
N PHE A 503 -5.39 -19.59 17.52
CA PHE A 503 -6.57 -20.24 16.96
C PHE A 503 -7.68 -19.21 16.84
N SER A 504 -8.32 -19.16 15.69
CA SER A 504 -9.39 -18.23 15.43
C SER A 504 -10.57 -18.88 14.72
N ALA A 505 -11.75 -18.45 15.07
CA ALA A 505 -12.99 -18.80 14.39
C ALA A 505 -13.82 -17.54 14.19
N TYR A 506 -14.41 -17.37 13.01
CA TYR A 506 -15.30 -16.26 12.75
C TYR A 506 -16.55 -16.69 12.01
N ALA A 507 -17.62 -15.93 12.20
CA ALA A 507 -18.81 -15.98 11.38
C ALA A 507 -19.27 -14.57 11.06
N THR A 508 -19.72 -14.35 9.82
CA THR A 508 -20.36 -13.10 9.39
C THR A 508 -21.65 -13.41 8.66
N TYR A 509 -22.70 -12.63 8.94
CA TYR A 509 -23.96 -12.70 8.23
C TYR A 509 -24.24 -11.35 7.57
N GLN A 510 -24.48 -11.38 6.26
CA GLN A 510 -24.83 -10.20 5.48
C GLN A 510 -26.23 -10.35 4.91
N ARG A 511 -27.03 -9.31 5.02
CA ARG A 511 -28.37 -9.21 4.42
C ARG A 511 -28.48 -7.94 3.57
N ARG A 512 -29.02 -8.12 2.36
CA ARG A 512 -29.29 -7.03 1.41
C ARG A 512 -30.80 -6.79 1.34
N LEU A 513 -31.20 -5.57 1.63
CA LEU A 513 -32.59 -5.08 1.64
C LEU A 513 -32.73 -3.92 0.66
N GLY A 514 -32.85 -4.25 -0.62
CA GLY A 514 -32.81 -3.23 -1.68
C GLY A 514 -31.48 -2.49 -1.68
N ASN A 515 -31.49 -1.19 -1.40
CA ASN A 515 -30.30 -0.34 -1.38
C ASN A 515 -29.52 -0.41 -0.05
N LEU A 516 -30.08 -1.04 0.98
CA LEU A 516 -29.44 -1.19 2.28
C LEU A 516 -28.79 -2.57 2.38
N THR A 517 -27.53 -2.60 2.78
CA THR A 517 -26.81 -3.82 3.14
C THR A 517 -26.39 -3.74 4.60
N ALA A 518 -26.68 -4.78 5.38
CA ALA A 518 -26.26 -4.94 6.75
C ALA A 518 -25.39 -6.18 6.90
N LYS A 519 -24.23 -6.06 7.55
CA LYS A 519 -23.32 -7.18 7.83
C LYS A 519 -22.95 -7.19 9.31
N LEU A 520 -23.19 -8.29 9.96
CA LEU A 520 -22.79 -8.58 11.34
C LEU A 520 -21.65 -9.59 11.31
N GLY A 521 -20.66 -9.42 12.16
CA GLY A 521 -19.56 -10.36 12.29
C GLY A 521 -19.14 -10.54 13.74
N LEU A 522 -18.72 -11.75 14.06
CA LEU A 522 -18.11 -12.10 15.33
C LEU A 522 -16.88 -12.98 15.05
N ARG A 523 -15.77 -12.67 15.71
CA ARG A 523 -14.56 -13.49 15.67
C ARG A 523 -14.12 -13.78 17.10
N GLY A 524 -13.80 -15.05 17.38
CA GLY A 524 -13.11 -15.49 18.57
C GLY A 524 -11.65 -15.80 18.23
N ASN A 525 -10.72 -15.37 19.07
CA ASN A 525 -9.33 -15.73 19.00
C ASN A 525 -8.90 -16.32 20.35
N MET A 526 -8.14 -17.40 20.29
CA MET A 526 -7.43 -17.97 21.42
C MET A 526 -5.95 -17.91 21.09
N ASP A 527 -5.21 -17.11 21.86
CA ASP A 527 -3.79 -16.89 21.68
C ASP A 527 -3.06 -17.56 22.85
N SER A 528 -2.24 -18.56 22.56
CA SER A 528 -1.38 -19.24 23.51
C SER A 528 0.06 -18.87 23.23
N GLN A 529 0.71 -18.28 24.20
CA GLN A 529 2.06 -17.75 24.11
C GLN A 529 2.97 -18.45 25.11
N HIS A 530 4.16 -18.86 24.65
CA HIS A 530 5.19 -19.51 25.47
C HIS A 530 6.51 -18.77 25.27
N LEU A 531 7.09 -18.25 26.33
CA LEU A 531 8.40 -17.62 26.33
C LEU A 531 9.35 -18.44 27.19
N ILE A 532 10.47 -18.84 26.59
CA ILE A 532 11.50 -19.64 27.22
C ILE A 532 12.80 -18.84 27.22
N TYR A 533 13.36 -18.56 28.39
CA TYR A 533 14.72 -18.06 28.55
C TYR A 533 15.64 -19.24 28.91
N TYR A 534 16.61 -19.51 28.04
CA TYR A 534 17.57 -20.63 28.26
C TYR A 534 18.66 -20.31 29.24
N ASP A 535 19.00 -19.03 29.32
CA ASP A 535 20.04 -18.48 30.23
C ASP A 535 19.47 -18.00 31.60
N ALA A 536 18.16 -17.76 31.66
CA ALA A 536 17.46 -17.30 32.84
C ALA A 536 16.05 -17.94 32.94
N PRO A 537 15.97 -19.27 33.21
CA PRO A 537 14.70 -20.01 33.13
C PRO A 537 13.62 -19.51 34.10
N GLU A 538 13.99 -18.80 35.17
CA GLU A 538 13.07 -18.19 36.13
C GLU A 538 12.20 -17.09 35.55
N TYR A 539 12.58 -16.52 34.39
CA TYR A 539 11.81 -15.52 33.65
C TYR A 539 10.95 -16.12 32.52
N SER A 540 11.03 -17.45 32.33
CA SER A 540 10.20 -18.15 31.38
C SER A 540 8.75 -18.11 31.84
N MET A 541 7.82 -17.94 30.88
CA MET A 541 6.39 -17.80 31.19
C MET A 541 5.48 -18.26 30.06
N ASP A 542 4.28 -18.65 30.45
CA ASP A 542 3.20 -19.02 29.56
C ASP A 542 1.99 -18.11 29.78
N SER A 543 1.29 -17.80 28.73
CA SER A 543 0.06 -17.02 28.83
C SER A 543 -0.94 -17.47 27.76
N THR A 544 -2.21 -17.51 28.12
CA THR A 544 -3.29 -17.81 27.16
C THR A 544 -4.41 -16.78 27.30
N PHE A 545 -4.79 -16.18 26.21
CA PHE A 545 -5.83 -15.17 26.11
C PHE A 545 -6.97 -15.64 25.23
N PHE A 546 -8.19 -15.38 25.64
CA PHE A 546 -9.36 -15.58 24.80
C PHE A 546 -10.07 -14.24 24.57
N ASN A 547 -10.37 -13.94 23.31
CA ASN A 547 -10.94 -12.67 22.92
C ASN A 547 -12.08 -12.82 21.93
N LEU A 548 -13.11 -11.97 22.08
CA LEU A 548 -14.20 -11.82 21.13
C LEU A 548 -14.22 -10.43 20.51
N THR A 549 -14.24 -10.38 19.19
CA THR A 549 -14.23 -9.13 18.41
C THR A 549 -15.46 -9.03 17.52
N PRO A 550 -16.50 -8.29 17.95
CA PRO A 550 -17.68 -8.02 17.14
C PRO A 550 -17.42 -6.97 16.06
N SER A 551 -18.16 -7.05 14.96
CA SER A 551 -18.18 -6.03 13.91
C SER A 551 -19.59 -5.83 13.36
N LEU A 552 -19.93 -4.59 13.02
CA LEU A 552 -21.20 -4.22 12.37
C LEU A 552 -20.89 -3.26 11.23
N HIS A 553 -21.40 -3.56 10.04
CA HIS A 553 -21.32 -2.69 8.87
C HIS A 553 -22.72 -2.51 8.28
N LEU A 554 -23.09 -1.25 8.06
CA LEU A 554 -24.30 -0.86 7.35
C LEU A 554 -23.89 -0.03 6.16
N SER A 555 -24.44 -0.30 4.98
CA SER A 555 -24.20 0.53 3.80
C SER A 555 -25.50 0.77 3.06
N TYR A 556 -25.65 2.00 2.56
CA TYR A 556 -26.82 2.44 1.81
C TYR A 556 -26.37 3.18 0.53
N ALA A 557 -26.67 2.61 -0.63
CA ALA A 557 -26.31 3.15 -1.92
C ALA A 557 -27.55 3.73 -2.62
N THR A 558 -27.49 4.99 -3.05
CA THR A 558 -28.57 5.64 -3.80
C THR A 558 -28.38 5.49 -5.31
N LYS A 559 -29.49 5.59 -6.07
CA LYS A 559 -29.44 5.64 -7.54
C LYS A 559 -28.66 6.86 -8.09
N SER A 560 -28.55 7.93 -7.30
CA SER A 560 -27.81 9.14 -7.63
C SER A 560 -26.34 9.08 -7.24
N MET A 561 -25.80 7.87 -6.97
CA MET A 561 -24.40 7.60 -6.63
C MET A 561 -23.91 8.26 -5.34
N HIS A 562 -24.82 8.48 -4.36
CA HIS A 562 -24.42 8.71 -2.99
C HIS A 562 -24.36 7.39 -2.25
N ASN A 563 -23.26 7.15 -1.57
CA ASN A 563 -23.06 6.00 -0.71
C ASN A 563 -22.87 6.48 0.73
N PHE A 564 -23.61 5.90 1.64
CA PHE A 564 -23.48 6.13 3.08
C PHE A 564 -23.08 4.82 3.73
N SER A 565 -22.14 4.85 4.65
CA SER A 565 -21.84 3.69 5.47
C SER A 565 -21.63 4.06 6.93
N PHE A 566 -21.99 3.11 7.76
CA PHE A 566 -21.69 3.08 9.19
C PHE A 566 -20.93 1.80 9.48
N SER A 567 -19.86 1.89 10.25
CA SER A 567 -19.16 0.71 10.74
C SER A 567 -18.80 0.85 12.22
N TYR A 568 -18.89 -0.25 12.92
CA TYR A 568 -18.38 -0.45 14.26
C TYR A 568 -17.51 -1.69 14.29
N THR A 569 -16.33 -1.58 14.86
CA THR A 569 -15.43 -2.69 15.11
C THR A 569 -14.79 -2.55 16.48
N ARG A 570 -14.61 -3.69 17.17
CA ARG A 570 -13.80 -3.79 18.38
C ARG A 570 -12.59 -4.65 18.07
N ARG A 571 -11.44 -4.21 18.53
CA ARG A 571 -10.15 -4.91 18.39
C ARG A 571 -9.49 -5.02 19.76
N ILE A 572 -8.55 -5.94 19.86
CA ILE A 572 -7.81 -6.19 21.07
C ILE A 572 -6.35 -6.29 20.70
N THR A 573 -5.51 -5.54 21.39
CA THR A 573 -4.05 -5.66 21.34
C THR A 573 -3.58 -6.27 22.64
N GLN A 574 -3.02 -7.46 22.55
CA GLN A 574 -2.49 -8.18 23.70
C GLN A 574 -1.06 -7.74 23.98
N PRO A 575 -0.62 -7.72 25.26
CA PRO A 575 0.78 -7.58 25.58
C PRO A 575 1.56 -8.79 25.07
N GLY A 576 2.72 -8.54 24.45
CA GLY A 576 3.67 -9.60 24.11
C GLY A 576 4.35 -10.15 25.38
N LEU A 577 4.81 -11.40 25.35
CA LEU A 577 5.45 -12.01 26.51
C LEU A 577 6.73 -11.27 26.95
N THR A 578 7.47 -10.69 26.01
CA THR A 578 8.61 -9.83 26.32
C THR A 578 8.23 -8.56 27.08
N GLN A 579 6.97 -8.12 26.94
CA GLN A 579 6.44 -7.01 27.72
C GLN A 579 5.95 -7.44 29.11
N LEU A 580 5.64 -8.72 29.30
CA LEU A 580 5.15 -9.27 30.57
C LEU A 580 6.27 -9.77 31.49
N THR A 581 7.41 -10.18 30.92
CA THR A 581 8.52 -10.75 31.71
C THR A 581 9.22 -9.71 32.57
N LEU A 582 9.63 -10.09 33.77
CA LEU A 582 10.47 -9.27 34.61
C LEU A 582 11.97 -9.26 34.22
N TYR A 583 12.30 -10.00 33.13
CA TYR A 583 13.65 -9.99 32.61
C TYR A 583 14.06 -8.57 32.23
N GLN A 584 15.22 -8.14 32.72
CA GLN A 584 15.75 -6.81 32.49
C GLN A 584 16.88 -6.89 31.45
N GLU A 585 16.69 -6.26 30.34
CA GLU A 585 17.68 -6.14 29.27
C GLU A 585 18.35 -4.77 29.36
N TYR A 586 19.68 -4.74 29.43
CA TYR A 586 20.47 -3.52 29.36
C TYR A 586 21.04 -3.40 27.95
N GLN A 587 20.61 -2.37 27.23
CA GLN A 587 21.13 -2.13 25.87
C GLN A 587 22.42 -1.30 25.87
N PHE A 588 22.57 -0.40 26.82
CA PHE A 588 23.72 0.49 27.02
C PHE A 588 23.80 0.84 28.52
N ASP A 589 24.94 1.46 28.91
CA ASP A 589 25.20 1.91 30.29
C ASP A 589 24.08 2.77 30.91
N ASN A 590 23.17 3.29 30.06
CA ASN A 590 22.17 4.29 30.51
C ASN A 590 20.75 3.93 30.22
N PHE A 591 20.51 2.89 29.38
CA PHE A 591 19.17 2.50 28.93
C PHE A 591 18.97 1.00 29.10
N GLY A 592 17.91 0.65 29.78
CA GLY A 592 17.43 -0.71 29.87
C GLY A 592 15.97 -0.82 29.48
N SER A 593 15.51 -2.04 29.32
CA SER A 593 14.09 -2.35 29.24
C SER A 593 13.72 -3.43 30.23
N ARG A 594 12.53 -3.34 30.80
CA ARG A 594 11.96 -4.31 31.73
C ARG A 594 10.48 -4.48 31.40
N GLY A 595 10.00 -5.72 31.41
CA GLY A 595 8.56 -5.96 31.24
C GLY A 595 7.77 -5.73 32.52
N ASN A 596 6.45 -5.85 32.41
CA ASN A 596 5.48 -5.65 33.48
C ASN A 596 4.44 -6.78 33.43
N PRO A 597 4.43 -7.71 34.40
CA PRO A 597 3.49 -8.83 34.41
C PRO A 597 2.04 -8.43 34.66
N ASP A 598 1.78 -7.23 35.17
CA ASP A 598 0.44 -6.72 35.45
C ASP A 598 -0.26 -6.10 34.22
N LEU A 599 0.34 -6.20 33.06
CA LEU A 599 -0.26 -5.65 31.85
C LEU A 599 -1.56 -6.33 31.48
N ARG A 600 -2.55 -5.53 31.19
CA ARG A 600 -3.85 -5.92 30.63
C ARG A 600 -3.90 -5.63 29.13
N PRO A 601 -4.71 -6.40 28.35
CA PRO A 601 -4.91 -6.12 26.95
C PRO A 601 -5.52 -4.73 26.71
N THR A 602 -5.06 -4.03 25.67
CA THR A 602 -5.68 -2.81 25.18
C THR A 602 -6.90 -3.13 24.31
N TYR A 603 -8.03 -2.51 24.58
CA TYR A 603 -9.22 -2.61 23.75
C TYR A 603 -9.38 -1.35 22.89
N ASN A 604 -9.43 -1.53 21.57
CA ASN A 604 -9.72 -0.47 20.64
C ASN A 604 -11.13 -0.62 20.08
N GLN A 605 -11.93 0.43 20.19
CA GLN A 605 -13.28 0.52 19.61
C GLN A 605 -13.28 1.62 18.55
N LYS A 606 -13.75 1.28 17.34
CA LYS A 606 -13.81 2.22 16.23
C LYS A 606 -15.19 2.32 15.65
N ILE A 607 -15.70 3.55 15.53
CA ILE A 607 -16.95 3.89 14.85
C ILE A 607 -16.60 4.80 13.67
N GLU A 608 -17.18 4.52 12.52
CA GLU A 608 -17.01 5.33 11.32
C GLU A 608 -18.35 5.59 10.65
N LEU A 609 -18.55 6.84 10.23
CA LEU A 609 -19.62 7.29 9.36
C LEU A 609 -18.97 7.82 8.08
N GLN A 610 -19.32 7.26 6.95
CA GLN A 610 -18.74 7.67 5.67
C GLN A 610 -19.82 8.05 4.68
N TRP A 611 -19.57 9.08 3.92
CA TRP A 611 -20.36 9.50 2.78
C TRP A 611 -19.44 9.68 1.56
N ASP A 612 -19.82 9.06 0.43
CA ASP A 612 -19.15 9.23 -0.86
C ASP A 612 -20.16 9.64 -1.93
N LYS A 613 -19.75 10.54 -2.80
CA LYS A 613 -20.46 10.94 -4.00
C LYS A 613 -19.56 10.79 -5.20
N TYR A 614 -20.02 10.04 -6.19
CA TYR A 614 -19.32 9.87 -7.46
C TYR A 614 -19.94 10.71 -8.56
N PHE A 615 -19.10 11.39 -9.31
CA PHE A 615 -19.47 12.19 -10.47
C PHE A 615 -18.84 11.57 -11.72
N MET A 616 -19.64 11.01 -12.61
CA MET A 616 -19.16 10.24 -13.77
C MET A 616 -18.12 10.97 -14.62
N LYS A 617 -18.19 12.30 -14.71
CA LYS A 617 -17.28 13.11 -15.54
C LYS A 617 -16.15 13.80 -14.78
N PHE A 618 -16.32 14.04 -13.50
CA PHE A 618 -15.44 14.96 -12.76
C PHE A 618 -14.68 14.32 -11.60
N GLY A 619 -15.01 13.09 -11.21
CA GLY A 619 -14.32 12.40 -10.13
C GLY A 619 -15.22 12.05 -8.94
N SER A 620 -14.74 12.27 -7.70
CA SER A 620 -15.48 11.90 -6.49
C SER A 620 -15.19 12.85 -5.33
N VAL A 621 -16.14 12.92 -4.40
CA VAL A 621 -15.97 13.56 -3.10
C VAL A 621 -16.39 12.55 -2.04
N GLY A 622 -15.55 12.35 -1.02
CA GLY A 622 -15.83 11.52 0.13
C GLY A 622 -15.53 12.24 1.41
N ALA A 623 -16.36 12.03 2.44
CA ALA A 623 -16.17 12.50 3.78
C ALA A 623 -16.38 11.36 4.77
N GLN A 624 -15.50 11.26 5.76
CA GLN A 624 -15.60 10.25 6.82
C GLN A 624 -15.41 10.93 8.18
N LEU A 625 -16.39 10.74 9.04
CA LEU A 625 -16.29 11.09 10.45
C LEU A 625 -15.99 9.79 11.22
N TYR A 626 -15.02 9.83 12.12
CA TYR A 626 -14.68 8.67 12.92
C TYR A 626 -14.48 9.01 14.40
N TYR A 627 -14.70 8.00 15.23
CA TYR A 627 -14.31 7.96 16.63
C TYR A 627 -13.51 6.67 16.86
N SER A 628 -12.38 6.78 17.56
CA SER A 628 -11.54 5.65 17.97
C SER A 628 -11.17 5.83 19.43
N GLY A 629 -11.57 4.89 20.28
CA GLY A 629 -11.25 4.89 21.70
C GLY A 629 -10.41 3.69 22.09
N ASN A 630 -9.37 3.91 22.89
CA ASN A 630 -8.54 2.86 23.52
C ASN A 630 -8.80 2.86 25.01
N THR A 631 -9.02 1.70 25.58
CA THR A 631 -9.04 1.48 27.03
C THR A 631 -7.88 0.59 27.41
N ASP A 632 -7.30 0.81 28.60
CA ASP A 632 -6.11 0.10 29.08
C ASP A 632 -4.94 0.17 28.09
N GLN A 633 -4.71 1.35 27.50
CA GLN A 633 -3.67 1.53 26.48
C GLN A 633 -2.29 1.18 27.07
N ILE A 634 -1.57 0.28 26.39
CA ILE A 634 -0.20 -0.05 26.74
C ILE A 634 0.73 0.97 26.09
N SER A 635 1.60 1.58 26.91
CA SER A 635 2.64 2.51 26.45
C SER A 635 3.92 2.28 27.23
N ASN A 636 5.06 2.46 26.56
CA ASN A 636 6.36 2.40 27.20
C ASN A 636 6.65 3.72 27.91
N LEU A 637 6.85 3.66 29.23
CA LEU A 637 7.25 4.81 30.02
C LEU A 637 8.71 4.67 30.41
N SER A 638 9.44 5.77 30.27
CA SER A 638 10.81 5.86 30.80
C SER A 638 10.74 6.12 32.29
N ASN A 639 11.54 5.39 33.00
CA ASN A 639 11.72 5.52 34.44
C ASN A 639 13.22 5.60 34.74
N VAL A 640 13.60 5.99 35.93
CA VAL A 640 15.01 6.07 36.38
C VAL A 640 15.24 5.21 37.60
N THR A 641 16.43 4.64 37.69
CA THR A 641 16.90 3.95 38.87
C THR A 641 18.38 4.19 39.06
N TYR A 642 18.86 4.13 40.31
CA TYR A 642 20.29 4.16 40.58
C TYR A 642 20.91 2.80 40.28
N SER A 643 21.85 2.75 39.36
CA SER A 643 22.61 1.55 39.08
C SER A 643 23.84 1.46 39.96
N THR A 644 23.86 0.48 40.86
CA THR A 644 25.06 0.19 41.68
C THR A 644 26.24 -0.28 40.84
N PHE A 645 25.95 -0.79 39.64
CA PHE A 645 26.94 -1.24 38.70
C PHE A 645 27.66 -0.09 38.00
N TYR A 646 26.90 0.91 37.51
CA TYR A 646 27.46 2.09 36.86
C TYR A 646 27.80 3.22 37.84
N GLY A 647 27.32 3.19 39.06
CA GLY A 647 27.52 4.24 40.02
C GLY A 647 26.79 5.55 39.75
N HIS A 648 25.80 5.53 38.87
CA HIS A 648 24.97 6.69 38.51
C HIS A 648 23.52 6.28 38.16
N VAL A 649 22.67 7.28 37.98
CA VAL A 649 21.27 7.09 37.60
C VAL A 649 21.22 6.64 36.13
N VAL A 650 20.52 5.53 35.88
CA VAL A 650 20.24 4.98 34.56
C VAL A 650 18.74 5.05 34.28
N SER A 651 18.37 5.19 33.02
CA SER A 651 16.98 5.11 32.62
C SER A 651 16.63 3.71 32.16
N TYR A 652 15.40 3.29 32.40
CA TYR A 652 14.83 2.09 31.80
C TYR A 652 13.41 2.34 31.32
N THR A 653 13.01 1.64 30.26
CA THR A 653 11.63 1.68 29.77
C THR A 653 10.86 0.48 30.28
N MET A 654 9.63 0.72 30.70
CA MET A 654 8.71 -0.32 31.15
C MET A 654 7.32 -0.10 30.51
N PRO A 655 6.72 -1.13 29.91
CA PRO A 655 5.36 -1.02 29.39
C PRO A 655 4.37 -0.96 30.56
N MET A 656 3.41 -0.05 30.46
CA MET A 656 2.36 0.14 31.46
C MET A 656 1.02 0.39 30.78
N ASN A 657 -0.07 -0.02 31.42
CA ASN A 657 -1.40 0.44 31.04
C ASN A 657 -1.60 1.87 31.54
N ILE A 658 -1.55 2.83 30.63
CA ILE A 658 -1.54 4.26 30.97
C ILE A 658 -2.94 4.91 30.99
N GLY A 659 -4.02 4.09 30.96
CA GLY A 659 -5.38 4.61 31.02
C GLY A 659 -6.07 4.64 29.67
N ASN A 660 -6.84 5.68 29.42
CA ASN A 660 -7.72 5.77 28.26
C ASN A 660 -7.29 6.87 27.30
N SER A 661 -7.40 6.58 26.02
CA SER A 661 -7.25 7.59 24.99
C SER A 661 -8.38 7.51 23.99
N TRP A 662 -8.76 8.63 23.38
CA TRP A 662 -9.70 8.62 22.27
C TRP A 662 -9.34 9.69 21.25
N SER A 663 -9.71 9.44 20.04
CA SER A 663 -9.58 10.39 18.95
C SER A 663 -10.85 10.44 18.11
N THR A 664 -11.18 11.62 17.64
CA THR A 664 -12.23 11.84 16.64
C THR A 664 -11.66 12.67 15.50
N GLY A 665 -12.19 12.48 14.32
CA GLY A 665 -11.67 13.21 13.18
C GLY A 665 -12.58 13.18 11.96
N LEU A 666 -12.29 14.09 11.05
CA LEU A 666 -12.94 14.23 9.76
C LEU A 666 -11.90 14.07 8.65
N ASP A 667 -12.07 13.05 7.82
CA ASP A 667 -11.28 12.84 6.61
C ASP A 667 -12.08 13.29 5.39
N LEU A 668 -11.43 14.05 4.51
CA LEU A 668 -11.97 14.51 3.23
C LEU A 668 -11.11 13.97 2.09
N ASN A 669 -11.77 13.40 1.08
CA ASN A 669 -11.12 12.88 -0.10
C ASN A 669 -11.81 13.47 -1.34
N ILE A 670 -11.07 14.19 -2.16
CA ILE A 670 -11.58 14.80 -3.37
C ILE A 670 -10.71 14.35 -4.53
N THR A 671 -11.34 13.71 -5.51
CA THR A 671 -10.72 13.42 -6.81
C THR A 671 -11.38 14.30 -7.86
N TYR A 672 -10.60 15.14 -8.52
CA TYR A 672 -11.08 16.04 -9.55
C TYR A 672 -10.38 15.76 -10.88
N ARG A 673 -11.18 15.39 -11.89
CA ARG A 673 -10.72 15.06 -13.25
C ARG A 673 -11.43 15.97 -14.26
N PRO A 674 -10.97 17.20 -14.45
CA PRO A 674 -11.61 18.14 -15.39
C PRO A 674 -11.47 17.68 -16.84
N SER A 675 -10.52 16.79 -17.12
CA SER A 675 -10.23 16.30 -18.47
C SER A 675 -9.48 14.96 -18.41
N ALA A 676 -9.37 14.27 -19.54
CA ALA A 676 -8.62 13.03 -19.66
C ALA A 676 -7.10 13.20 -19.44
N PHE A 677 -6.58 14.44 -19.48
CA PHE A 677 -5.15 14.71 -19.30
C PHE A 677 -4.77 15.21 -17.90
N LEU A 678 -5.73 15.58 -17.04
CA LEU A 678 -5.46 16.14 -15.70
C LEU A 678 -6.29 15.42 -14.65
N ASN A 679 -5.61 14.92 -13.63
CA ASN A 679 -6.21 14.35 -12.43
C ASN A 679 -5.59 15.00 -11.20
N ILE A 680 -6.39 15.54 -10.32
CA ILE A 680 -5.98 16.17 -9.08
C ILE A 680 -6.69 15.45 -7.94
N ARG A 681 -5.96 15.08 -6.92
CA ARG A 681 -6.48 14.51 -5.68
C ARG A 681 -6.07 15.35 -4.51
N PHE A 682 -7.03 15.60 -3.66
CA PHE A 682 -6.82 16.21 -2.36
C PHE A 682 -7.29 15.24 -1.28
N ASN A 683 -6.43 14.99 -0.30
CA ASN A 683 -6.77 14.28 0.93
C ASN A 683 -6.48 15.19 2.10
N GLY A 684 -7.50 15.43 2.92
CA GLY A 684 -7.42 16.25 4.13
C GLY A 684 -7.89 15.43 5.32
N SER A 685 -7.21 15.55 6.46
CA SER A 685 -7.58 14.94 7.73
C SER A 685 -7.48 15.99 8.83
N LEU A 686 -8.55 16.15 9.58
CA LEU A 686 -8.59 16.92 10.82
C LEU A 686 -8.87 15.95 11.94
N ARG A 687 -8.03 15.95 12.97
CA ARG A 687 -8.10 15.01 14.09
C ARG A 687 -7.96 15.74 15.41
N TYR A 688 -8.78 15.36 16.36
CA TYR A 688 -8.67 15.73 17.75
C TYR A 688 -8.34 14.49 18.57
N ASP A 689 -7.27 14.57 19.33
CA ASP A 689 -6.79 13.53 20.24
C ASP A 689 -7.01 13.97 21.69
N ASN A 690 -7.41 13.04 22.53
CA ASN A 690 -7.50 13.22 23.97
C ASN A 690 -6.87 11.99 24.64
N GLU A 691 -5.98 12.27 25.58
CA GLU A 691 -5.26 11.28 26.37
C GLU A 691 -5.44 11.63 27.85
N ASP A 692 -5.82 10.66 28.64
CA ASP A 692 -6.02 10.82 30.10
C ASP A 692 -5.48 9.58 30.79
N PHE A 693 -4.43 9.74 31.60
CA PHE A 693 -3.84 8.66 32.35
C PHE A 693 -3.25 9.11 33.67
N GLU A 694 -3.08 8.14 34.58
CA GLU A 694 -2.49 8.30 35.89
C GLU A 694 -1.16 7.52 35.95
N PHE A 695 -0.13 8.18 36.47
CA PHE A 695 1.17 7.56 36.68
C PHE A 695 1.82 8.13 37.97
N ASN A 696 2.20 7.25 38.89
CA ASN A 696 2.80 7.62 40.19
C ASN A 696 1.95 8.67 40.94
N ASP A 697 0.65 8.40 41.08
CA ASP A 697 -0.32 9.27 41.75
C ASP A 697 -0.44 10.69 41.12
N ARG A 698 -0.03 10.85 39.86
CA ARG A 698 -0.15 12.10 39.10
C ARG A 698 -1.02 11.89 37.88
N ASP A 699 -1.95 12.78 37.69
CA ASP A 699 -2.80 12.85 36.51
C ASP A 699 -2.07 13.55 35.35
N PHE A 700 -2.06 12.92 34.20
CA PHE A 700 -1.55 13.49 32.96
C PHE A 700 -2.66 13.57 31.94
N LYS A 701 -2.92 14.77 31.44
CA LYS A 701 -3.96 15.03 30.44
C LYS A 701 -3.39 15.80 29.27
N ASN A 702 -3.70 15.33 28.08
CA ASN A 702 -3.34 16.02 26.85
C ASN A 702 -4.52 16.02 25.90
N SER A 703 -4.71 17.15 25.25
CA SER A 703 -5.63 17.24 24.13
C SER A 703 -5.01 18.08 23.03
N ASN A 704 -5.13 17.61 21.79
CA ASN A 704 -4.47 18.25 20.66
C ASN A 704 -5.29 18.13 19.39
N TRP A 705 -5.33 19.22 18.62
CA TRP A 705 -5.78 19.21 17.25
C TRP A 705 -4.61 19.01 16.30
N SER A 706 -4.73 18.06 15.39
CA SER A 706 -3.79 17.87 14.31
C SER A 706 -4.50 17.82 12.96
N TYR A 707 -3.82 18.29 11.93
CA TYR A 707 -4.34 18.23 10.57
C TYR A 707 -3.24 17.81 9.61
N LYS A 708 -3.66 17.07 8.58
CA LYS A 708 -2.79 16.63 7.50
C LYS A 708 -3.51 16.87 6.18
N PHE A 709 -2.75 17.24 5.17
CA PHE A 709 -3.27 17.28 3.81
C PHE A 709 -2.21 16.83 2.82
N ARG A 710 -2.68 16.23 1.76
CA ARG A 710 -1.88 15.81 0.63
C ARG A 710 -2.57 16.19 -0.66
N ILE A 711 -1.79 16.68 -1.61
CA ILE A 711 -2.23 16.99 -2.96
C ILE A 711 -1.39 16.15 -3.91
N ASN A 712 -2.04 15.35 -4.74
CA ASN A 712 -1.41 14.63 -5.83
C ASN A 712 -2.01 15.13 -7.13
N ALA A 713 -1.19 15.54 -8.07
CA ALA A 713 -1.62 15.99 -9.38
C ALA A 713 -0.85 15.25 -10.47
N TRP A 714 -1.58 14.73 -11.46
CA TRP A 714 -1.01 14.10 -12.64
C TRP A 714 -1.50 14.85 -13.88
N ALA A 715 -0.55 15.18 -14.74
CA ALA A 715 -0.84 15.78 -16.02
C ALA A 715 -0.24 14.93 -17.16
N LYS A 716 -1.09 14.38 -18.02
CA LYS A 716 -0.64 13.69 -19.23
C LYS A 716 -0.49 14.72 -20.33
N LEU A 717 0.72 15.26 -20.43
CA LEU A 717 1.08 16.20 -21.48
C LEU A 717 1.62 15.39 -22.68
N TRP A 718 1.07 15.63 -23.87
CA TRP A 718 1.33 14.83 -25.07
C TRP A 718 0.94 13.34 -24.88
N LYS A 719 1.05 12.56 -25.92
CA LYS A 719 0.59 11.18 -25.91
C LYS A 719 1.36 10.26 -24.95
N ASN A 720 2.63 10.58 -24.71
CA ASN A 720 3.61 9.66 -24.10
C ASN A 720 4.24 10.16 -22.79
N TYR A 721 3.92 11.38 -22.35
CA TYR A 721 4.55 11.98 -21.18
C TYR A 721 3.50 12.23 -20.09
N GLN A 722 3.77 11.77 -18.90
CA GLN A 722 2.97 12.01 -17.71
C GLN A 722 3.83 12.66 -16.64
N PHE A 723 3.45 13.84 -16.19
CA PHE A 723 4.08 14.54 -15.09
C PHE A 723 3.24 14.36 -13.82
N PHE A 724 3.91 14.32 -12.68
CA PHE A 724 3.21 14.31 -11.40
C PHE A 724 3.89 15.21 -10.39
N VAL A 725 3.09 15.70 -9.45
CA VAL A 725 3.48 16.44 -8.28
C VAL A 725 2.76 15.83 -7.08
N ASN A 726 3.50 15.56 -6.02
CA ASN A 726 2.99 15.13 -4.74
C ASN A 726 3.46 16.13 -3.68
N ALA A 727 2.53 16.78 -3.00
CA ALA A 727 2.83 17.69 -1.91
C ALA A 727 2.06 17.27 -0.66
N HIS A 728 2.76 17.21 0.48
CA HIS A 728 2.13 16.86 1.74
C HIS A 728 2.56 17.80 2.87
N TYR A 729 1.64 17.98 3.79
CA TYR A 729 1.84 18.71 5.03
C TYR A 729 1.08 18.04 6.17
N GLY A 730 1.74 17.86 7.31
CA GLY A 730 1.15 17.49 8.57
C GLY A 730 1.51 18.49 9.65
N SER A 731 0.52 18.95 10.40
CA SER A 731 0.74 19.87 11.53
C SER A 731 1.62 19.22 12.60
N PRO A 732 2.21 19.99 13.52
CA PRO A 732 2.79 19.44 14.74
C PRO A 732 1.78 18.54 15.45
N THR A 733 2.28 17.49 16.09
CA THR A 733 1.49 16.59 16.95
C THR A 733 2.03 16.62 18.36
N LYS A 734 1.12 16.62 19.33
CA LYS A 734 1.45 16.61 20.74
C LYS A 734 0.77 15.40 21.38
N SER A 735 1.54 14.53 22.00
CA SER A 735 1.07 13.54 22.97
C SER A 735 1.44 14.02 24.36
N ILE A 736 1.12 13.27 25.39
CA ILE A 736 1.41 13.66 26.78
C ILE A 736 2.89 13.95 27.01
N PHE A 737 3.77 13.16 26.40
CA PHE A 737 5.22 13.28 26.61
C PHE A 737 6.00 13.67 25.37
N THR A 738 5.36 13.77 24.21
CA THR A 738 6.10 13.95 22.96
C THR A 738 5.46 15.05 22.12
N ILE A 739 6.27 15.98 21.67
CA ILE A 739 5.93 16.96 20.65
C ILE A 739 6.74 16.62 19.40
N THR A 740 6.08 16.46 18.27
CA THR A 740 6.73 16.28 16.97
C THR A 740 6.35 17.42 16.06
N ASP A 741 7.33 18.05 15.45
CA ASP A 741 7.13 19.18 14.55
C ASP A 741 6.39 18.79 13.28
N ALA A 742 5.98 19.82 12.53
CA ALA A 742 5.29 19.70 11.27
C ALA A 742 6.12 18.94 10.23
N ARG A 743 5.49 17.97 9.57
CA ARG A 743 6.10 17.23 8.45
C ARG A 743 5.61 17.79 7.13
N LYS A 744 6.53 18.01 6.21
CA LYS A 744 6.23 18.60 4.91
C LYS A 744 7.20 18.09 3.85
N GLY A 745 6.72 17.96 2.63
CA GLY A 745 7.56 17.55 1.51
C GLY A 745 6.86 17.79 0.18
N VAL A 746 7.65 17.90 -0.87
CA VAL A 746 7.19 18.04 -2.25
C VAL A 746 8.06 17.19 -3.16
N ASP A 747 7.40 16.26 -3.87
CA ASP A 747 8.02 15.40 -4.86
C ASP A 747 7.50 15.76 -6.25
N VAL A 748 8.36 15.66 -7.25
CA VAL A 748 7.99 15.84 -8.65
C VAL A 748 8.56 14.71 -9.50
N GLY A 749 7.86 14.35 -10.55
CA GLY A 749 8.39 13.34 -11.45
C GLY A 749 7.74 13.33 -12.82
N MET A 750 8.32 12.50 -13.67
CA MET A 750 7.89 12.31 -15.04
C MET A 750 8.03 10.84 -15.45
N ASN A 751 7.00 10.33 -16.07
CA ASN A 751 7.02 9.06 -16.79
C ASN A 751 6.96 9.34 -18.28
N ALA A 752 7.79 8.67 -19.06
CA ALA A 752 7.83 8.79 -20.50
C ALA A 752 7.79 7.41 -21.16
N ASP A 753 6.80 7.18 -22.04
CA ASP A 753 6.64 5.93 -22.79
C ASP A 753 7.15 6.10 -24.21
N PHE A 754 7.94 5.13 -24.67
CA PHE A 754 8.53 5.09 -26.01
C PHE A 754 8.20 3.75 -26.70
N PHE A 755 8.21 3.75 -28.03
CA PHE A 755 8.03 2.54 -28.86
C PHE A 755 6.75 1.77 -28.52
N ASP A 756 5.61 2.45 -28.47
CA ASP A 756 4.32 1.88 -28.08
C ASP A 756 4.36 1.17 -26.72
N ARG A 757 4.94 1.83 -25.73
CA ARG A 757 5.14 1.35 -24.34
C ARG A 757 6.11 0.17 -24.18
N LYS A 758 6.88 -0.18 -25.20
CA LYS A 758 7.95 -1.18 -25.07
C LYS A 758 9.09 -0.69 -24.20
N MET A 759 9.26 0.62 -24.09
CA MET A 759 10.22 1.24 -23.17
C MET A 759 9.54 2.33 -22.35
N THR A 760 9.74 2.31 -21.05
CA THR A 760 9.29 3.37 -20.11
C THR A 760 10.49 3.92 -19.38
N VAL A 761 10.57 5.24 -19.28
CA VAL A 761 11.55 5.96 -18.46
C VAL A 761 10.83 6.72 -17.37
N ASN A 762 11.23 6.52 -16.12
CA ASN A 762 10.69 7.20 -14.95
C ASN A 762 11.80 8.07 -14.34
N LEU A 763 11.51 9.33 -14.09
CA LEU A 763 12.40 10.25 -13.39
C LEU A 763 11.64 10.87 -12.23
N ASN A 764 12.12 10.68 -11.01
CA ASN A 764 11.51 11.24 -9.81
C ASN A 764 12.55 12.04 -9.02
N ILE A 765 12.15 13.17 -8.49
CA ILE A 765 12.93 13.99 -7.57
C ILE A 765 12.11 14.11 -6.29
N HIS A 766 12.63 13.51 -5.23
CA HIS A 766 12.00 13.51 -3.91
C HIS A 766 12.47 14.70 -3.10
N ASP A 767 11.57 15.27 -2.30
CA ASP A 767 11.81 16.42 -1.41
C ASP A 767 12.64 17.52 -2.09
N ILE A 768 12.11 18.06 -3.19
CA ILE A 768 12.83 19.05 -4.02
C ILE A 768 13.36 20.26 -3.23
N PHE A 769 12.74 20.59 -2.11
CA PHE A 769 13.10 21.72 -1.25
C PHE A 769 13.99 21.32 -0.07
N ASN A 770 14.25 20.00 0.14
CA ASN A 770 15.02 19.46 1.28
C ASN A 770 14.50 19.95 2.66
N ILE A 771 13.20 19.90 2.84
CA ILE A 771 12.49 20.46 4.01
C ILE A 771 11.96 19.39 4.97
N ASN A 772 12.17 18.13 4.68
CA ASN A 772 11.73 17.03 5.53
C ASN A 772 12.76 16.80 6.65
N VAL A 773 12.65 17.55 7.72
CA VAL A 773 13.44 17.40 8.95
C VAL A 773 12.48 17.00 10.07
N TRP A 774 12.88 16.03 10.88
CA TRP A 774 12.07 15.53 11.98
C TRP A 774 12.65 16.04 13.30
N HIS A 775 11.94 16.98 13.88
CA HIS A 775 12.24 17.49 15.21
C HIS A 775 11.24 16.89 16.20
N THR A 776 11.76 16.35 17.31
CA THR A 776 10.98 15.71 18.35
C THR A 776 11.48 16.14 19.72
N GLU A 777 10.56 16.58 20.55
CA GLU A 777 10.80 16.88 21.96
C GLU A 777 10.06 15.84 22.80
N ASN A 778 10.75 15.22 23.74
CA ASN A 778 10.15 14.35 24.73
C ASN A 778 10.33 14.97 26.11
N THR A 779 9.25 15.01 26.86
CA THR A 779 9.24 15.57 28.22
C THR A 779 8.46 14.63 29.13
N ASN A 780 9.13 13.89 29.97
CA ASN A 780 8.50 13.09 31.00
C ASN A 780 9.07 13.45 32.39
N PRO A 781 8.50 12.98 33.49
CA PRO A 781 8.94 13.35 34.84
C PRO A 781 10.41 13.09 35.15
N PHE A 782 11.07 12.21 34.41
CA PHE A 782 12.45 11.76 34.70
C PHE A 782 13.42 11.98 33.54
N TYR A 783 12.91 12.32 32.35
CA TYR A 783 13.72 12.37 31.15
C TYR A 783 13.16 13.39 30.15
N ASN A 784 13.97 14.35 29.80
CA ASN A 784 13.67 15.32 28.77
C ASN A 784 14.65 15.15 27.61
N SER A 785 14.18 15.13 26.40
CA SER A 785 15.08 15.07 25.22
C SER A 785 14.55 15.89 24.06
N VAL A 786 15.50 16.45 23.33
CA VAL A 786 15.27 17.11 22.05
C VAL A 786 16.09 16.39 21.00
N SER A 787 15.48 15.97 19.92
CA SER A 787 16.17 15.27 18.85
C SER A 787 15.79 15.82 17.48
N ASN A 788 16.79 15.89 16.62
CA ASN A 788 16.64 16.24 15.21
C ASN A 788 17.14 15.07 14.39
N TRP A 789 16.26 14.50 13.60
CA TRP A 789 16.63 13.52 12.60
C TRP A 789 16.43 14.10 11.22
N LYS A 790 17.49 14.14 10.45
CA LYS A 790 17.47 14.56 9.05
C LYS A 790 17.60 13.31 8.18
N PRO A 791 16.47 12.72 7.75
CA PRO A 791 16.52 11.67 6.76
C PRO A 791 17.08 12.24 5.47
N MET A 792 17.73 11.41 4.70
CA MET A 792 18.21 11.79 3.37
C MET A 792 17.06 11.81 2.39
N SER A 793 16.15 12.75 2.58
CA SER A 793 14.87 12.83 1.88
C SER A 793 14.98 13.35 0.46
N ARG A 794 16.05 14.13 0.14
CA ARG A 794 16.27 14.62 -1.22
C ARG A 794 17.14 13.66 -2.02
N TYR A 795 16.50 12.96 -2.96
CA TYR A 795 17.17 12.06 -3.88
C TYR A 795 16.49 12.05 -5.24
N ILE A 796 17.22 11.61 -6.25
CA ILE A 796 16.74 11.50 -7.63
C ILE A 796 16.74 10.03 -8.01
N THR A 797 15.61 9.52 -8.47
CA THR A 797 15.48 8.16 -8.98
C THR A 797 15.26 8.16 -10.48
N LEU A 798 16.05 7.37 -11.20
CA LEU A 798 15.90 7.09 -12.62
C LEU A 798 15.60 5.61 -12.81
N GLY A 799 14.46 5.30 -13.43
CA GLY A 799 14.06 3.94 -13.80
C GLY A 799 13.94 3.81 -15.32
N ILE A 800 14.46 2.73 -15.85
CA ILE A 800 14.28 2.36 -17.27
C ILE A 800 13.73 0.93 -17.32
N THR A 801 12.65 0.73 -18.05
CA THR A 801 11.99 -0.55 -18.22
C THR A 801 11.82 -0.87 -19.69
N PHE A 802 12.23 -2.05 -20.12
CA PHE A 802 11.99 -2.61 -21.45
C PHE A 802 11.02 -3.77 -21.35
N ARG A 803 10.08 -3.88 -22.29
CA ARG A 803 9.07 -4.93 -22.38
C ARG A 803 9.14 -5.62 -23.73
N PHE A 804 9.20 -6.96 -23.73
CA PHE A 804 9.28 -7.80 -24.90
C PHE A 804 8.18 -8.86 -24.85
N GLY A 805 7.54 -9.17 -25.95
CA GLY A 805 6.49 -10.17 -26.07
C GLY A 805 5.15 -9.60 -26.55
N LYS A 806 4.13 -10.45 -26.61
CA LYS A 806 2.79 -10.10 -27.03
C LYS A 806 1.93 -9.87 -25.78
N MET A 807 1.40 -8.66 -25.66
CA MET A 807 0.35 -8.33 -24.73
C MET A 807 -0.95 -8.21 -25.55
N GLU A 808 -1.69 -9.31 -25.69
CA GLU A 808 -3.01 -9.25 -26.31
C GLU A 808 -4.00 -8.72 -25.28
N LEU A 809 -4.49 -7.52 -25.54
CA LEU A 809 -5.53 -6.89 -24.74
C LEU A 809 -6.84 -7.65 -24.98
N ALA A 810 -7.38 -8.32 -23.98
CA ALA A 810 -8.68 -8.96 -24.04
C ALA A 810 -9.77 -7.89 -24.27
N GLY A 811 -10.17 -7.70 -25.49
CA GLY A 811 -11.16 -6.69 -25.90
C GLY A 811 -11.14 -6.34 -27.36
N MET A 812 -10.10 -6.72 -28.11
CA MET A 812 -10.01 -6.45 -29.56
C MET A 812 -10.22 -7.66 -30.45
N ALA A 813 -10.55 -8.83 -29.93
CA ALA A 813 -10.72 -10.05 -30.71
C ALA A 813 -12.06 -10.75 -30.42
N GLN A 814 -13.17 -10.04 -30.60
CA GLN A 814 -14.45 -10.72 -30.81
C GLN A 814 -15.34 -9.91 -31.76
N GLU A 815 -15.06 -10.06 -33.01
CA GLU A 815 -16.06 -10.04 -34.11
C GLU A 815 -15.36 -10.42 -35.42
N ASN A 816 -14.79 -11.63 -35.47
CA ASN A 816 -14.49 -12.27 -36.77
C ASN A 816 -14.52 -13.79 -36.57
N GLY A 817 -15.60 -14.41 -36.91
CA GLY A 817 -15.62 -15.88 -36.95
C GLY A 817 -17.00 -16.51 -36.95
N SER A 818 -17.95 -16.04 -37.78
CA SER A 818 -19.00 -16.89 -38.30
C SER A 818 -19.00 -16.75 -39.80
N GLY A 819 -18.07 -17.40 -40.45
CA GLY A 819 -18.08 -17.71 -41.85
C GLY A 819 -18.05 -19.20 -41.99
N ASN A 820 -19.21 -19.80 -42.26
CA ASN A 820 -19.32 -21.17 -42.74
C ASN A 820 -18.34 -21.41 -43.90
N THR A 821 -17.56 -22.45 -43.77
CA THR A 821 -17.07 -23.18 -44.93
C THR A 821 -17.41 -24.65 -44.73
N GLU A 822 -18.41 -25.04 -45.49
CA GLU A 822 -18.76 -26.43 -45.73
C GLU A 822 -17.57 -27.23 -46.30
N SER A 823 -17.55 -28.43 -45.89
CA SER A 823 -16.86 -29.61 -46.29
C SER A 823 -16.59 -29.81 -47.80
N GLY A 824 -15.43 -30.32 -48.08
CA GLY A 824 -15.17 -31.13 -49.24
C GLY A 824 -13.98 -32.09 -48.93
N PRO A 825 -14.13 -33.36 -49.15
CA PRO A 825 -13.11 -34.34 -48.77
C PRO A 825 -12.14 -34.60 -49.93
N GLY A 826 -10.88 -34.87 -49.54
CA GLY A 826 -10.04 -35.55 -50.55
C GLY A 826 -8.54 -35.33 -50.40
N GLY A 827 -7.87 -36.37 -50.01
CA GLY A 827 -6.67 -36.87 -50.72
C GLY A 827 -5.32 -36.60 -50.11
N MET A 828 -4.82 -37.62 -49.47
CA MET A 828 -3.44 -38.17 -49.49
C MET A 828 -2.31 -37.24 -49.99
N LEU A 829 -1.38 -36.97 -49.18
CA LEU A 829 -0.03 -37.53 -49.07
C LEU A 829 0.68 -36.97 -47.86
#